data_eb2ec168f537fc9ee7ac94b75121238a
#
_entry.id   eb2ec168f537fc9ee7ac94b75121238a
#
_cell.length_a   1.000
_cell.length_b   1.000
_cell.length_c   1.000
_cell.angle_alpha   90.00
_cell.angle_beta   90.00
_cell.angle_gamma   90.00
#
_symmetry.space_group_name_H-M   'P 1'
#
loop_
_entity.id
_entity.type
_entity.pdbx_description
1 polymer ?
#
loop_
_entity_poly.entity_id
_entity_poly.type
_entity_poly.pdbx_seq_one_letter_code
_entity_poly.pdbx_strand_id
1 'polypeptide(L)'
;MNLFFLNTISVQNSKFGGKANNLIAIKNKGFAVPEFVVIPADYLGSLLPADTALTKEFIRSYQFSPDFLNEIFRHFNETEFVAVRSSALNEDGKENSFAGQYETRLFVTKNTLNEALVCVWLSAYSERVQLYKAKNNIEGAGMAIMVQRMINADTAGVAFAVNPLTGNENETVINAVSGLGEGIVSGELDADLYTVQQGKITQQIADKKWAIKFDEQHKSGTIKTTLTELQSKTACLSEKQILEVAVLVKKISEHFQAPQDIEFAYLNGKLYLLQSRPITAIAKPKPITIWDNSNIIESYPGLTSPLTFSFIEKMYEAVYRQLSLIMGVAAKTIEANSSVYANMLGLLQGRVYYNLNNWHKSLSLLPGYKLNAEFMDNMMGVKEKFDTTIEKSGSKWGEYFNVLSAILKILKQHASLNSSRIAFQAYFNSVMQEYEAMDFEQMPLQELMTRYLRFENTLSKKWEAPLVNDFFCMIYFGVLQKLTVKYQLDENGTLHNDLVSGAKDIISTEPITLTLSIAALIRQLPEALNLFKNNSPEKILTELQTQTKYEKIDTAIKKYIQKWGERCVGELKLETITYKQQPQNYIKILQTYVKEAPKNHTLQESNIRQMAEEKVKQKLKGKPIKKFIFSYVLKKARYLVSNRENLRFERTRGFGMVRIMMIAMGKKLAAENILQHERDIFYLTQKEIFDFVNETAIRIDLKKLVENRKEEYTKFETKNLPERIKATEAISDNTIFDLPDETINNATSLQGIGCCAGIVRGKVCVVNSPQEIDSLNNNILVTASTDPGWVVLFPSASAIVVERGSLLSHSAIVSREMGIPCVVGVKNLLNILKTGDLIEIDGAKGTVKILDRI
;
A
#
# COMPACT_ATOMS: atom_id res chain seq x y z
N MET A 1 12.71 64.31 11.33
CA MET A 1 13.57 63.17 10.95
C MET A 1 12.75 61.91 10.98
N ASN A 2 12.56 61.23 9.84
CA ASN A 2 11.65 60.11 9.76
C ASN A 2 12.37 58.75 9.77
N LEU A 3 13.30 58.56 10.72
CA LEU A 3 13.94 57.27 10.98
C LEU A 3 13.22 56.56 12.10
N PHE A 4 12.98 55.27 11.93
CA PHE A 4 12.38 54.42 12.92
C PHE A 4 13.39 53.36 13.40
N PHE A 5 13.79 53.44 14.64
CA PHE A 5 14.75 52.51 15.27
C PHE A 5 14.03 51.34 15.93
N LEU A 6 14.59 50.14 15.81
CA LEU A 6 13.98 48.92 16.36
C LEU A 6 13.62 49.03 17.83
N ASN A 7 14.47 49.73 18.63
CA ASN A 7 14.22 49.91 20.06
C ASN A 7 13.01 50.82 20.39
N THR A 8 12.53 51.62 19.41
CA THR A 8 11.39 52.52 19.56
C THR A 8 10.15 52.08 18.77
N ILE A 9 10.32 51.08 17.89
CA ILE A 9 9.20 50.54 17.07
C ILE A 9 8.55 49.41 17.83
N SER A 10 7.35 49.63 18.35
CA SER A 10 6.50 48.59 18.98
C SER A 10 5.38 48.10 18.09
N VAL A 11 5.08 48.74 16.98
CA VAL A 11 3.93 48.51 16.13
C VAL A 11 4.35 48.36 14.66
N GLN A 12 3.78 47.38 13.97
CA GLN A 12 3.90 47.20 12.52
C GLN A 12 3.32 48.44 11.79
N ASN A 13 3.96 48.85 10.69
CA ASN A 13 3.51 49.97 9.91
C ASN A 13 3.48 49.62 8.42
N SER A 14 2.42 49.97 7.72
CA SER A 14 2.27 49.68 6.29
C SER A 14 3.37 50.25 5.40
N LYS A 15 4.08 51.26 5.89
CA LYS A 15 5.20 51.90 5.17
C LYS A 15 6.57 51.22 5.34
N PHE A 16 6.67 50.18 6.16
CA PHE A 16 7.96 49.52 6.47
C PHE A 16 8.25 48.30 5.57
N GLY A 17 7.25 47.79 4.84
CA GLY A 17 7.37 46.60 4.01
C GLY A 17 7.37 45.27 4.80
N GLY A 18 7.29 44.15 4.10
CA GLY A 18 7.07 42.82 4.69
C GLY A 18 8.23 42.38 5.58
N LYS A 19 9.48 42.48 5.11
CA LYS A 19 10.67 42.01 5.86
C LYS A 19 10.83 42.69 7.21
N ALA A 20 10.73 44.05 7.22
CA ALA A 20 10.89 44.84 8.46
C ALA A 20 9.72 44.53 9.43
N ASN A 21 8.47 44.45 8.95
CA ASN A 21 7.32 44.17 9.78
C ASN A 21 7.39 42.77 10.41
N ASN A 22 7.84 41.75 9.68
CA ASN A 22 8.01 40.39 10.20
C ASN A 22 9.09 40.39 11.31
N LEU A 23 10.22 41.08 11.12
CA LEU A 23 11.27 41.12 12.12
C LEU A 23 10.85 41.89 13.37
N ILE A 24 10.05 42.95 13.24
CA ILE A 24 9.48 43.73 14.37
C ILE A 24 8.56 42.78 15.19
N ALA A 25 7.68 42.04 14.54
CA ALA A 25 6.78 41.11 15.21
C ALA A 25 7.53 40.02 15.99
N ILE A 26 8.58 39.48 15.40
CA ILE A 26 9.44 38.43 15.98
C ILE A 26 10.26 38.98 17.16
N LYS A 27 10.84 40.15 17.01
CA LYS A 27 11.60 40.83 18.08
C LYS A 27 10.72 41.12 19.30
N ASN A 28 9.49 41.58 19.10
CA ASN A 28 8.50 41.80 20.17
C ASN A 28 8.15 40.55 20.96
N LYS A 29 8.40 39.37 20.43
CA LYS A 29 8.28 38.06 21.10
C LYS A 29 9.56 37.57 21.77
N GLY A 30 10.63 38.40 21.77
CA GLY A 30 11.88 38.12 22.49
C GLY A 30 12.88 37.26 21.72
N PHE A 31 12.70 37.04 20.42
CA PHE A 31 13.69 36.35 19.59
C PHE A 31 14.91 37.21 19.32
N ALA A 32 16.07 36.60 19.14
CA ALA A 32 17.36 37.29 18.90
C ALA A 32 17.42 37.79 17.44
N VAL A 33 16.96 39.01 17.20
CA VAL A 33 17.06 39.73 15.93
C VAL A 33 18.14 40.76 16.03
N PRO A 34 19.10 40.92 15.08
CA PRO A 34 20.05 42.00 15.05
C PRO A 34 19.34 43.36 15.03
N GLU A 35 19.92 44.32 15.65
CA GLU A 35 19.38 45.70 15.65
C GLU A 35 19.27 46.26 14.23
N PHE A 36 18.21 47.01 13.95
CA PHE A 36 18.01 47.64 12.66
C PHE A 36 17.23 48.98 12.76
N VAL A 37 17.39 49.77 11.71
CA VAL A 37 16.67 51.01 11.46
C VAL A 37 15.88 50.84 10.18
N VAL A 38 14.66 51.39 10.13
CA VAL A 38 13.82 51.38 8.92
C VAL A 38 13.67 52.80 8.37
N ILE A 39 13.98 52.96 7.10
CA ILE A 39 13.66 54.14 6.31
C ILE A 39 12.38 53.85 5.56
N PRO A 40 11.25 54.55 5.83
CA PRO A 40 9.95 54.24 5.24
C PRO A 40 9.94 54.37 3.72
N ALA A 41 9.02 53.63 3.10
CA ALA A 41 8.88 53.57 1.63
C ALA A 41 8.52 54.91 1.00
N ASP A 42 7.86 55.78 1.71
CA ASP A 42 7.47 57.16 1.25
C ASP A 42 8.53 58.24 1.53
N TYR A 43 9.66 57.87 2.14
CA TYR A 43 10.69 58.83 2.56
C TYR A 43 11.17 59.73 1.40
N LEU A 44 11.68 59.12 0.30
CA LEU A 44 12.18 59.88 -0.84
C LEU A 44 11.06 60.66 -1.55
N GLY A 45 9.85 60.06 -1.65
CA GLY A 45 8.70 60.76 -2.22
C GLY A 45 8.28 61.99 -1.39
N SER A 46 8.44 61.95 -0.06
CA SER A 46 8.14 63.10 0.84
C SER A 46 9.09 64.30 0.67
N LEU A 47 10.21 64.10 0.00
CA LEU A 47 11.18 65.16 -0.29
C LEU A 47 10.90 65.90 -1.61
N LEU A 48 9.95 65.38 -2.42
CA LEU A 48 9.55 65.98 -3.69
C LEU A 48 8.37 66.92 -3.48
N PRO A 49 8.19 67.95 -4.35
CA PRO A 49 6.97 68.75 -4.37
C PRO A 49 5.73 67.90 -4.57
N ALA A 50 4.58 68.31 -4.05
CA ALA A 50 3.30 67.68 -4.28
C ALA A 50 3.09 67.44 -5.80
N ASP A 51 2.59 66.26 -6.16
CA ASP A 51 2.33 65.82 -7.53
C ASP A 51 3.54 65.54 -8.41
N THR A 52 4.78 65.46 -7.83
CA THR A 52 5.98 65.08 -8.57
C THR A 52 6.24 63.61 -8.39
N ALA A 53 6.33 62.83 -9.49
CA ALA A 53 6.63 61.39 -9.44
C ALA A 53 8.12 61.14 -9.10
N LEU A 54 8.35 60.14 -8.27
CA LEU A 54 9.69 59.69 -7.94
C LEU A 54 10.33 58.99 -9.16
N THR A 55 11.42 59.58 -9.71
CA THR A 55 12.08 59.01 -10.89
C THR A 55 13.37 58.28 -10.54
N LYS A 56 13.78 57.40 -11.42
CA LYS A 56 15.05 56.64 -11.32
C LYS A 56 16.29 57.58 -11.30
N GLU A 57 16.24 58.68 -12.09
CA GLU A 57 17.26 59.69 -12.17
C GLU A 57 17.39 60.48 -10.88
N PHE A 58 16.28 60.86 -10.24
CA PHE A 58 16.27 61.51 -8.95
C PHE A 58 16.92 60.63 -7.89
N ILE A 59 16.53 59.35 -7.79
CA ILE A 59 17.09 58.41 -6.82
C ILE A 59 18.59 58.27 -7.04
N ARG A 60 19.06 58.16 -8.28
CA ARG A 60 20.47 58.00 -8.63
C ARG A 60 21.33 59.16 -8.22
N SER A 61 20.80 60.37 -8.31
CA SER A 61 21.52 61.60 -8.00
C SER A 61 21.39 62.04 -6.53
N TYR A 62 20.50 61.38 -5.77
CA TYR A 62 20.21 61.81 -4.41
C TYR A 62 21.37 61.52 -3.47
N GLN A 63 21.73 62.58 -2.67
CA GLN A 63 22.74 62.49 -1.61
C GLN A 63 22.05 62.73 -0.26
N PHE A 64 22.15 61.76 0.63
CA PHE A 64 21.68 61.91 1.99
C PHE A 64 22.54 62.89 2.75
N SER A 65 21.93 63.72 3.64
CA SER A 65 22.70 64.65 4.46
C SER A 65 23.66 63.93 5.40
N PRO A 66 24.86 64.50 5.66
CA PRO A 66 25.79 63.88 6.60
C PRO A 66 25.18 63.62 7.99
N ASP A 67 24.29 64.50 8.45
CA ASP A 67 23.58 64.30 9.74
C ASP A 67 22.66 63.08 9.75
N PHE A 68 21.96 62.83 8.64
CA PHE A 68 21.13 61.66 8.48
C PHE A 68 21.97 60.36 8.52
N LEU A 69 23.06 60.29 7.79
CA LEU A 69 23.93 59.13 7.76
C LEU A 69 24.62 58.92 9.12
N ASN A 70 25.03 60.00 9.79
CA ASN A 70 25.62 59.94 11.12
C ASN A 70 24.66 59.43 12.18
N GLU A 71 23.36 59.81 12.08
CA GLU A 71 22.35 59.33 13.02
C GLU A 71 22.13 57.83 12.92
N ILE A 72 22.14 57.25 11.71
CA ILE A 72 22.06 55.79 11.50
C ILE A 72 23.26 55.11 12.19
N PHE A 73 24.49 55.57 11.94
CA PHE A 73 25.70 54.94 12.50
C PHE A 73 25.85 55.11 14.02
N ARG A 74 25.37 56.24 14.61
CA ARG A 74 25.33 56.40 16.09
C ARG A 74 24.50 55.28 16.75
N HIS A 75 23.46 54.77 16.07
CA HIS A 75 22.64 53.69 16.60
C HIS A 75 23.39 52.37 16.62
N PHE A 76 24.33 52.15 15.69
CA PHE A 76 25.05 50.86 15.55
C PHE A 76 26.48 50.86 16.13
N ASN A 77 26.94 51.84 16.78
CA ASN A 77 28.37 52.04 17.10
C ASN A 77 29.19 52.29 15.82
N GLU A 78 29.82 53.47 15.71
CA GLU A 78 30.45 53.96 14.45
C GLU A 78 31.55 53.07 13.85
N THR A 79 32.06 52.09 14.60
CA THR A 79 33.08 51.11 14.14
C THR A 79 32.48 49.84 13.53
N GLU A 80 31.19 49.68 13.56
CA GLU A 80 30.53 48.46 13.07
C GLU A 80 30.09 48.57 11.61
N PHE A 81 29.96 47.37 10.98
CA PHE A 81 29.39 47.26 9.65
C PHE A 81 27.88 47.10 9.73
N VAL A 82 27.19 47.54 8.68
CA VAL A 82 25.74 47.32 8.52
C VAL A 82 25.44 46.58 7.21
N ALA A 83 24.31 45.89 7.16
CA ALA A 83 23.69 45.37 5.96
C ALA A 83 22.55 46.30 5.55
N VAL A 84 22.51 46.70 4.28
CA VAL A 84 21.43 47.53 3.70
C VAL A 84 20.56 46.60 2.87
N ARG A 85 19.29 46.42 3.27
CA ARG A 85 18.37 45.45 2.68
C ARG A 85 17.07 46.11 2.21
N SER A 86 16.53 45.62 1.11
CA SER A 86 15.18 45.99 0.65
C SER A 86 14.11 45.48 1.60
N SER A 87 13.02 46.23 1.74
CA SER A 87 11.79 45.83 2.38
C SER A 87 10.61 46.42 1.60
N ALA A 88 10.28 45.84 0.47
CA ALA A 88 9.19 46.32 -0.40
C ALA A 88 7.82 46.14 0.26
N LEU A 89 6.87 47.04 -0.01
CA LEU A 89 5.53 47.01 0.60
C LEU A 89 4.74 45.71 0.23
N ASN A 90 4.99 45.16 -0.95
CA ASN A 90 4.34 43.94 -1.45
C ASN A 90 5.25 42.70 -1.36
N GLU A 91 6.41 42.81 -0.68
CA GLU A 91 7.33 41.69 -0.47
C GLU A 91 6.93 40.89 0.76
N ASP A 92 7.11 39.55 0.67
CA ASP A 92 6.82 38.58 1.75
C ASP A 92 5.33 38.53 2.18
N GLY A 93 4.41 38.83 1.25
CA GLY A 93 2.96 38.63 1.44
C GLY A 93 2.52 37.18 1.24
N LYS A 94 1.25 36.86 1.57
CA LYS A 94 0.69 35.50 1.44
C LYS A 94 0.58 35.02 -0.01
N GLU A 95 0.52 35.91 -1.00
CA GLU A 95 0.26 35.59 -2.40
C GLU A 95 1.47 35.78 -3.33
N ASN A 96 2.45 36.61 -2.96
CA ASN A 96 3.58 36.96 -3.82
C ASN A 96 4.91 36.85 -3.06
N SER A 97 5.93 36.26 -3.70
CA SER A 97 7.30 36.19 -3.18
C SER A 97 8.26 36.86 -4.16
N PHE A 98 8.94 37.95 -3.74
CA PHE A 98 9.99 38.64 -4.49
C PHE A 98 11.40 38.13 -4.15
N ALA A 99 11.53 36.84 -3.78
CA ALA A 99 12.80 36.25 -3.38
C ALA A 99 13.92 36.53 -4.42
N GLY A 100 15.02 37.15 -3.98
CA GLY A 100 16.20 37.42 -4.82
C GLY A 100 15.95 38.42 -5.96
N GLN A 101 14.84 39.21 -5.95
CA GLN A 101 14.57 40.19 -7.00
C GLN A 101 15.21 41.57 -6.71
N TYR A 102 15.39 41.87 -5.43
CA TYR A 102 15.93 43.13 -4.98
C TYR A 102 17.37 43.00 -4.48
N GLU A 103 18.14 44.11 -4.49
CA GLU A 103 19.51 44.15 -4.04
C GLU A 103 19.65 44.22 -2.52
N THR A 104 20.73 43.62 -2.03
CA THR A 104 21.20 43.70 -0.65
C THR A 104 22.69 44.06 -0.67
N ARG A 105 23.12 44.95 0.21
CA ARG A 105 24.54 45.31 0.38
C ARG A 105 25.00 44.92 1.77
N LEU A 106 26.06 44.12 1.82
CA LEU A 106 26.66 43.60 3.07
C LEU A 106 27.95 44.35 3.39
N PHE A 107 28.33 44.37 4.65
CA PHE A 107 29.55 45.06 5.16
C PHE A 107 29.66 46.51 4.72
N VAL A 108 28.57 47.22 4.77
CA VAL A 108 28.52 48.65 4.44
C VAL A 108 29.11 49.46 5.60
N THR A 109 30.06 50.32 5.27
CA THR A 109 30.69 51.29 6.20
C THR A 109 29.93 52.60 6.16
N LYS A 110 30.26 53.50 7.08
CA LYS A 110 29.74 54.86 7.11
C LYS A 110 30.00 55.61 5.77
N ASN A 111 31.17 55.41 5.19
CA ASN A 111 31.57 56.10 3.94
C ASN A 111 30.84 55.55 2.70
N THR A 112 30.41 54.29 2.74
CA THR A 112 29.75 53.63 1.60
C THR A 112 28.22 53.57 1.79
N LEU A 113 27.67 54.05 2.92
CA LEU A 113 26.26 53.94 3.24
C LEU A 113 25.37 54.68 2.23
N ASN A 114 25.74 55.86 1.79
CA ASN A 114 24.97 56.63 0.83
C ASN A 114 24.80 55.85 -0.50
N GLU A 115 25.89 55.32 -1.01
CA GLU A 115 25.88 54.52 -2.23
C GLU A 115 25.04 53.24 -2.07
N ALA A 116 25.15 52.56 -0.93
CA ALA A 116 24.40 51.38 -0.63
C ALA A 116 22.88 51.66 -0.56
N LEU A 117 22.45 52.74 0.08
CA LEU A 117 21.05 53.14 0.15
C LEU A 117 20.47 53.42 -1.25
N VAL A 118 21.20 54.22 -2.05
CA VAL A 118 20.80 54.52 -3.43
C VAL A 118 20.71 53.25 -4.28
N CYS A 119 21.69 52.38 -4.19
CA CYS A 119 21.71 51.12 -4.94
C CYS A 119 20.51 50.25 -4.62
N VAL A 120 20.20 50.05 -3.33
CA VAL A 120 19.05 49.23 -2.92
C VAL A 120 17.74 49.85 -3.39
N TRP A 121 17.55 51.16 -3.31
CA TRP A 121 16.34 51.81 -3.85
C TRP A 121 16.23 51.69 -5.35
N LEU A 122 17.32 51.84 -6.10
CA LEU A 122 17.36 51.68 -7.56
C LEU A 122 16.97 50.25 -8.00
N SER A 123 17.24 49.28 -7.16
CA SER A 123 16.87 47.89 -7.47
C SER A 123 15.36 47.71 -7.69
N ALA A 124 14.51 48.53 -7.09
CA ALA A 124 13.05 48.55 -7.30
C ALA A 124 12.64 48.88 -8.76
N TYR A 125 13.54 49.58 -9.48
CA TYR A 125 13.34 50.04 -10.85
C TYR A 125 14.15 49.16 -11.85
N SER A 126 14.75 48.06 -11.42
CA SER A 126 15.42 47.11 -12.33
C SER A 126 14.45 46.49 -13.32
N GLU A 127 14.91 46.20 -14.52
CA GLU A 127 14.10 45.58 -15.56
C GLU A 127 13.48 44.24 -15.07
N ARG A 128 14.26 43.45 -14.34
CA ARG A 128 13.84 42.17 -13.72
C ARG A 128 12.63 42.37 -12.78
N VAL A 129 12.66 43.37 -11.92
CA VAL A 129 11.54 43.65 -11.00
C VAL A 129 10.33 44.18 -11.76
N GLN A 130 10.50 45.00 -12.78
CA GLN A 130 9.40 45.54 -13.59
C GLN A 130 8.69 44.39 -14.36
N LEU A 131 9.44 43.49 -14.96
CA LEU A 131 8.89 42.31 -15.62
C LEU A 131 8.12 41.41 -14.67
N TYR A 132 8.65 41.18 -13.47
CA TYR A 132 7.96 40.38 -12.44
C TYR A 132 6.64 41.02 -12.00
N LYS A 133 6.62 42.33 -11.78
CA LYS A 133 5.40 43.11 -11.45
C LYS A 133 4.36 43.02 -12.55
N ALA A 134 4.76 43.22 -13.82
CA ALA A 134 3.87 43.12 -14.96
C ALA A 134 3.25 41.73 -15.11
N LYS A 135 4.03 40.68 -14.92
CA LYS A 135 3.58 39.29 -15.01
C LYS A 135 2.55 38.94 -13.93
N ASN A 136 2.67 39.53 -12.75
CA ASN A 136 1.80 39.22 -11.61
C ASN A 136 0.71 40.28 -11.34
N ASN A 137 0.51 41.25 -12.25
CA ASN A 137 -0.44 42.37 -12.15
C ASN A 137 -0.29 43.18 -10.84
N ILE A 138 0.95 43.45 -10.41
CA ILE A 138 1.22 44.18 -9.17
C ILE A 138 1.41 45.66 -9.50
N GLU A 139 0.44 46.48 -9.14
CA GLU A 139 0.48 47.91 -9.27
C GLU A 139 1.13 48.57 -8.04
N GLY A 140 1.96 49.57 -8.26
CA GLY A 140 2.62 50.36 -7.24
C GLY A 140 3.68 49.59 -6.45
N ALA A 141 4.69 50.25 -5.94
CA ALA A 141 5.48 49.70 -4.84
C ALA A 141 6.42 50.77 -4.31
N GLY A 142 6.06 51.25 -3.17
CA GLY A 142 7.04 51.85 -2.33
C GLY A 142 8.05 50.80 -1.84
N MET A 143 9.31 51.20 -1.75
CA MET A 143 10.35 50.36 -1.13
C MET A 143 10.87 51.06 0.13
N ALA A 144 10.65 50.44 1.29
CA ALA A 144 11.37 50.79 2.50
C ALA A 144 12.76 50.17 2.48
N ILE A 145 13.70 50.77 3.15
CA ILE A 145 15.03 50.19 3.34
C ILE A 145 15.23 49.89 4.81
N MET A 146 15.75 48.68 5.07
CA MET A 146 16.20 48.26 6.38
C MET A 146 17.71 48.30 6.42
N VAL A 147 18.26 49.09 7.34
CA VAL A 147 19.68 49.10 7.69
C VAL A 147 19.83 48.27 8.96
N GLN A 148 20.49 47.14 8.88
CA GLN A 148 20.59 46.14 9.94
C GLN A 148 22.03 45.94 10.37
N ARG A 149 22.29 45.73 11.65
CA ARG A 149 23.59 45.35 12.17
C ARG A 149 24.13 44.15 11.42
N MET A 150 25.30 44.23 10.83
CA MET A 150 25.92 43.12 10.10
C MET A 150 26.39 42.03 11.05
N ILE A 151 26.05 40.80 10.73
CA ILE A 151 26.55 39.60 11.42
C ILE A 151 27.59 38.94 10.53
N ASN A 152 28.86 38.99 10.93
CA ASN A 152 29.93 38.27 10.22
C ASN A 152 29.92 36.81 10.63
N ALA A 153 29.01 36.04 10.01
CA ALA A 153 28.66 34.70 10.42
C ALA A 153 29.79 33.67 10.27
N ASP A 154 29.94 32.80 11.28
CA ASP A 154 30.73 31.57 11.19
C ASP A 154 30.03 30.53 10.28
N THR A 155 28.71 30.44 10.43
CA THR A 155 27.82 29.60 9.67
C THR A 155 26.49 30.33 9.47
N ALA A 156 25.91 30.19 8.29
CA ALA A 156 24.59 30.74 8.00
C ALA A 156 23.76 29.73 7.20
N GLY A 157 22.45 29.98 7.19
CA GLY A 157 21.57 29.02 6.50
C GLY A 157 20.14 29.51 6.36
N VAL A 158 19.33 28.64 5.73
CA VAL A 158 17.87 28.76 5.58
C VAL A 158 17.20 27.55 6.20
N ALA A 159 16.13 27.75 6.98
CA ALA A 159 15.37 26.67 7.57
C ALA A 159 13.88 26.81 7.27
N PHE A 160 13.26 25.69 6.89
CA PHE A 160 11.85 25.56 6.53
C PHE A 160 11.11 24.81 7.63
N ALA A 161 10.02 25.35 8.13
CA ALA A 161 9.20 24.70 9.16
C ALA A 161 8.49 23.44 8.67
N VAL A 162 8.30 23.32 7.36
CA VAL A 162 7.66 22.21 6.64
C VAL A 162 8.58 21.84 5.49
N ASN A 163 8.65 20.57 5.12
CA ASN A 163 9.42 20.20 3.93
C ASN A 163 8.75 20.75 2.65
N PRO A 164 9.37 21.73 1.95
CA PRO A 164 8.71 22.39 0.81
C PRO A 164 8.55 21.45 -0.40
N LEU A 165 9.37 20.39 -0.51
CA LEU A 165 9.32 19.43 -1.62
C LEU A 165 8.26 18.34 -1.42
N THR A 166 8.07 17.86 -0.20
CA THR A 166 7.14 16.77 0.11
C THR A 166 5.82 17.23 0.72
N GLY A 167 5.79 18.47 1.26
CA GLY A 167 4.65 18.99 2.01
C GLY A 167 4.50 18.38 3.42
N ASN A 168 5.50 17.64 3.91
CA ASN A 168 5.44 17.00 5.22
C ASN A 168 5.59 18.03 6.34
N GLU A 169 4.51 18.31 7.07
CA GLU A 169 4.45 19.28 8.17
C GLU A 169 5.24 18.84 9.42
N ASN A 170 5.51 17.56 9.55
CA ASN A 170 6.28 17.00 10.68
C ASN A 170 7.79 17.03 10.45
N GLU A 171 8.25 17.55 9.33
CA GLU A 171 9.61 17.53 8.89
C GLU A 171 10.15 18.96 8.73
N THR A 172 11.20 19.30 9.48
CA THR A 172 11.94 20.58 9.34
C THR A 172 13.14 20.37 8.46
N VAL A 173 13.33 21.19 7.44
CA VAL A 173 14.46 21.15 6.51
C VAL A 173 15.38 22.34 6.77
N ILE A 174 16.69 22.10 6.89
CA ILE A 174 17.70 23.13 7.15
C ILE A 174 18.82 22.99 6.12
N ASN A 175 19.14 24.07 5.41
CA ASN A 175 20.30 24.17 4.54
C ASN A 175 21.30 25.12 5.19
N ALA A 176 22.57 24.71 5.31
CA ALA A 176 23.61 25.54 5.93
C ALA A 176 24.92 25.51 5.17
N VAL A 177 25.66 26.65 5.23
CA VAL A 177 26.98 26.81 4.66
C VAL A 177 27.93 27.46 5.69
N SER A 178 29.21 27.23 5.53
CA SER A 178 30.24 27.96 6.28
C SER A 178 30.32 29.40 5.79
N GLY A 179 30.42 30.38 6.72
CA GLY A 179 30.43 31.79 6.43
C GLY A 179 29.06 32.40 6.20
N LEU A 180 28.92 33.28 5.22
CA LEU A 180 27.72 34.06 4.94
C LEU A 180 26.71 33.27 4.08
N GLY A 181 25.40 33.44 4.36
CA GLY A 181 24.32 32.77 3.69
C GLY A 181 23.97 33.27 2.29
N GLU A 182 24.61 34.33 1.80
CA GLU A 182 24.33 34.91 0.47
C GLU A 182 24.44 33.91 -0.67
N GLY A 183 25.40 32.99 -0.61
CA GLY A 183 25.63 31.97 -1.62
C GLY A 183 24.56 30.83 -1.65
N ILE A 184 23.77 30.65 -0.58
CA ILE A 184 22.61 29.73 -0.60
C ILE A 184 21.47 30.33 -1.42
N VAL A 185 21.21 31.63 -1.17
CA VAL A 185 20.06 32.31 -1.82
C VAL A 185 20.34 32.52 -3.31
N SER A 186 21.60 32.78 -3.70
CA SER A 186 22.00 32.89 -5.11
C SER A 186 22.16 31.54 -5.83
N GLY A 187 22.25 30.42 -5.09
CA GLY A 187 22.53 29.11 -5.63
C GLY A 187 23.97 28.87 -6.06
N GLU A 188 24.92 29.70 -5.56
CA GLU A 188 26.35 29.62 -5.92
C GLU A 188 27.15 28.66 -5.05
N LEU A 189 26.63 28.27 -3.88
CA LEU A 189 27.29 27.39 -2.93
C LEU A 189 26.50 26.11 -2.72
N ASP A 190 27.22 24.98 -2.65
CA ASP A 190 26.68 23.71 -2.18
C ASP A 190 26.48 23.79 -0.65
N ALA A 191 25.29 23.48 -0.17
CA ALA A 191 24.92 23.55 1.22
C ALA A 191 24.71 22.13 1.82
N ASP A 192 25.08 22.01 3.10
CA ASP A 192 24.68 20.83 3.87
C ASP A 192 23.17 20.83 4.05
N LEU A 193 22.54 19.64 3.90
CA LEU A 193 21.12 19.44 4.10
C LEU A 193 20.88 18.64 5.38
N TYR A 194 20.07 19.17 6.28
CA TYR A 194 19.62 18.51 7.48
C TYR A 194 18.11 18.43 7.51
N THR A 195 17.59 17.26 7.88
CA THR A 195 16.16 17.02 8.05
C THR A 195 15.90 16.56 9.48
N VAL A 196 14.97 17.24 10.17
CA VAL A 196 14.61 16.94 11.55
C VAL A 196 13.16 16.50 11.62
N GLN A 197 12.91 15.24 12.08
CA GLN A 197 11.58 14.67 12.27
C GLN A 197 11.51 14.02 13.65
N GLN A 198 10.60 14.49 14.51
CA GLN A 198 10.40 13.99 15.88
C GLN A 198 11.72 13.92 16.69
N GLY A 199 12.62 14.90 16.51
CA GLY A 199 13.92 14.95 17.17
C GLY A 199 15.02 14.07 16.55
N LYS A 200 14.69 13.24 15.55
CA LYS A 200 15.68 12.47 14.79
C LYS A 200 16.26 13.33 13.67
N ILE A 201 17.59 13.39 13.58
CA ILE A 201 18.31 14.13 12.55
C ILE A 201 18.77 13.19 11.45
N THR A 202 18.50 13.54 10.21
CA THR A 202 19.12 12.96 9.01
C THR A 202 19.95 14.05 8.35
N GLN A 203 21.18 13.74 7.91
CA GLN A 203 22.08 14.74 7.33
C GLN A 203 22.70 14.26 6.03
N GLN A 204 22.83 15.17 5.08
CA GLN A 204 23.58 15.00 3.85
C GLN A 204 24.60 16.13 3.75
N ILE A 205 25.87 15.78 3.94
CA ILE A 205 26.99 16.76 3.93
C ILE A 205 27.44 16.94 2.49
N ALA A 206 27.43 18.19 2.03
CA ALA A 206 27.90 18.57 0.71
C ALA A 206 29.43 18.63 0.64
N ASP A 207 29.99 18.46 -0.54
CA ASP A 207 31.42 18.76 -0.82
C ASP A 207 31.58 20.26 -1.15
N LYS A 208 31.66 21.08 -0.09
CA LYS A 208 31.66 22.54 -0.14
C LYS A 208 33.04 23.07 -0.53
N LYS A 209 33.25 23.46 -1.77
CA LYS A 209 34.55 23.97 -2.25
C LYS A 209 34.83 25.40 -1.82
N TRP A 210 33.77 26.17 -1.58
CA TRP A 210 33.86 27.62 -1.37
C TRP A 210 33.01 28.05 -0.17
N ALA A 211 33.43 29.17 0.43
CA ALA A 211 32.64 29.96 1.39
C ALA A 211 32.66 31.45 1.00
N ILE A 212 31.56 32.13 1.26
CA ILE A 212 31.51 33.59 1.14
C ILE A 212 31.87 34.20 2.51
N LYS A 213 32.87 35.04 2.53
CA LYS A 213 33.38 35.71 3.75
C LYS A 213 33.52 37.19 3.54
N PHE A 214 33.77 37.94 4.61
CA PHE A 214 34.13 39.34 4.56
C PHE A 214 35.44 39.56 3.78
N ASP A 215 35.50 40.59 2.94
CA ASP A 215 36.70 40.96 2.24
C ASP A 215 37.60 41.84 3.15
N GLU A 216 38.55 41.19 3.81
CA GLU A 216 39.49 41.88 4.73
C GLU A 216 40.47 42.75 3.99
N GLN A 217 40.76 42.51 2.68
CA GLN A 217 41.71 43.33 1.92
C GLN A 217 41.12 44.67 1.55
N HIS A 218 39.88 44.68 1.08
CA HIS A 218 39.19 45.92 0.73
C HIS A 218 38.42 46.54 1.90
N LYS A 219 38.34 45.84 3.05
CA LYS A 219 37.60 46.27 4.25
C LYS A 219 36.14 46.66 3.96
N SER A 220 35.54 46.01 2.95
CA SER A 220 34.17 46.26 2.52
C SER A 220 33.70 45.15 1.60
N GLY A 221 32.42 44.73 1.70
CA GLY A 221 31.82 43.71 0.84
C GLY A 221 32.23 42.27 1.18
N THR A 222 32.04 41.36 0.23
CA THR A 222 32.22 39.91 0.39
C THR A 222 33.16 39.33 -0.65
N ILE A 223 33.90 38.27 -0.30
CA ILE A 223 34.81 37.56 -1.19
C ILE A 223 34.56 36.05 -1.10
N LYS A 224 34.67 35.36 -2.24
CA LYS A 224 34.60 33.89 -2.34
C LYS A 224 35.97 33.31 -1.96
N THR A 225 36.00 32.51 -0.89
CA THR A 225 37.23 31.92 -0.33
C THR A 225 37.19 30.40 -0.49
N THR A 226 38.32 29.81 -0.92
CA THR A 226 38.45 28.34 -1.02
C THR A 226 38.52 27.69 0.37
N LEU A 227 37.76 26.63 0.58
CA LEU A 227 37.84 25.82 1.80
C LEU A 227 38.90 24.73 1.66
N THR A 228 39.52 24.39 2.78
CA THR A 228 40.43 23.20 2.81
C THR A 228 39.61 21.93 2.63
N GLU A 229 40.26 20.84 2.21
CA GLU A 229 39.58 19.53 2.02
C GLU A 229 38.86 19.04 3.27
N LEU A 230 39.41 19.28 4.45
CA LEU A 230 38.76 18.96 5.71
C LEU A 230 37.49 19.80 5.93
N GLN A 231 37.59 21.12 5.71
CA GLN A 231 36.45 22.03 5.89
C GLN A 231 35.33 21.76 4.88
N SER A 232 35.67 21.37 3.65
CA SER A 232 34.68 21.09 2.59
C SER A 232 33.74 19.93 2.96
N LYS A 233 34.28 18.92 3.66
CA LYS A 233 33.55 17.68 4.02
C LYS A 233 33.04 17.66 5.47
N THR A 234 33.30 18.72 6.26
CA THR A 234 32.84 18.82 7.64
C THR A 234 31.45 19.47 7.71
N ALA A 235 30.57 18.92 8.57
CA ALA A 235 29.24 19.47 8.80
C ALA A 235 29.33 20.93 9.30
N CYS A 236 28.51 21.83 8.73
CA CYS A 236 28.46 23.24 9.10
C CYS A 236 27.83 23.48 10.48
N LEU A 237 26.95 22.59 10.92
CA LEU A 237 26.21 22.67 12.17
C LEU A 237 26.44 21.43 13.02
N SER A 238 26.55 21.59 14.34
CA SER A 238 26.46 20.50 15.29
C SER A 238 25.01 20.06 15.51
N GLU A 239 24.79 18.83 16.02
CA GLU A 239 23.44 18.32 16.33
C GLU A 239 22.63 19.27 17.23
N LYS A 240 23.29 19.87 18.24
CA LYS A 240 22.67 20.86 19.12
C LYS A 240 22.16 22.08 18.35
N GLN A 241 22.97 22.60 17.41
CA GLN A 241 22.61 23.75 16.59
C GLN A 241 21.50 23.43 15.62
N ILE A 242 21.50 22.22 15.02
CA ILE A 242 20.43 21.76 14.13
C ILE A 242 19.09 21.74 14.90
N LEU A 243 19.05 21.15 16.08
CA LEU A 243 17.84 21.12 16.92
C LEU A 243 17.41 22.52 17.37
N GLU A 244 18.35 23.42 17.70
CA GLU A 244 18.05 24.80 18.07
C GLU A 244 17.38 25.58 16.95
N VAL A 245 17.88 25.45 15.71
CA VAL A 245 17.29 26.06 14.51
C VAL A 245 15.92 25.43 14.21
N ALA A 246 15.77 24.10 14.32
CA ALA A 246 14.50 23.43 14.09
C ALA A 246 13.41 23.89 15.07
N VAL A 247 13.75 24.04 16.36
CA VAL A 247 12.84 24.58 17.36
C VAL A 247 12.50 26.04 17.09
N LEU A 248 13.49 26.83 16.67
CA LEU A 248 13.30 28.26 16.35
C LEU A 248 12.28 28.44 15.23
N VAL A 249 12.44 27.77 14.09
CA VAL A 249 11.55 27.93 12.93
C VAL A 249 10.14 27.43 13.23
N LYS A 250 9.97 26.38 14.02
CA LYS A 250 8.64 25.89 14.47
C LYS A 250 7.94 26.91 15.36
N LYS A 251 8.62 27.49 16.36
CA LYS A 251 8.07 28.55 17.23
C LYS A 251 7.66 29.81 16.46
N ILE A 252 8.45 30.19 15.43
CA ILE A 252 8.10 31.32 14.57
C ILE A 252 6.86 31.00 13.73
N SER A 253 6.75 29.79 13.19
CA SER A 253 5.58 29.34 12.43
C SER A 253 4.30 29.31 13.29
N GLU A 254 4.41 28.85 14.53
CA GLU A 254 3.32 28.89 15.51
C GLU A 254 2.85 30.32 15.79
N HIS A 255 3.81 31.26 15.93
CA HIS A 255 3.49 32.68 16.13
C HIS A 255 2.72 33.29 14.97
N PHE A 256 3.12 33.01 13.73
CA PHE A 256 2.45 33.50 12.53
C PHE A 256 1.23 32.67 12.10
N GLN A 257 0.93 31.55 12.76
CA GLN A 257 -0.10 30.59 12.40
C GLN A 257 -0.03 30.15 10.93
N ALA A 258 1.18 30.10 10.38
CA ALA A 258 1.46 29.69 9.01
C ALA A 258 2.91 29.18 8.91
N PRO A 259 3.16 28.16 8.08
CA PRO A 259 4.53 27.67 7.85
C PRO A 259 5.45 28.78 7.40
N GLN A 260 6.61 28.89 8.04
CA GLN A 260 7.62 29.91 7.76
C GLN A 260 8.91 29.29 7.25
N ASP A 261 9.62 30.01 6.37
CA ASP A 261 11.05 29.86 6.20
C ASP A 261 11.78 31.00 6.93
N ILE A 262 13.00 30.70 7.41
CA ILE A 262 13.84 31.69 8.10
C ILE A 262 15.26 31.69 7.54
N GLU A 263 15.87 32.89 7.47
CA GLU A 263 17.30 33.03 7.32
C GLU A 263 17.93 33.17 8.70
N PHE A 264 18.97 32.40 8.98
CA PHE A 264 19.67 32.44 10.26
C PHE A 264 21.18 32.52 10.10
N ALA A 265 21.85 32.98 11.15
CA ALA A 265 23.31 33.02 11.24
C ALA A 265 23.78 32.66 12.64
N TYR A 266 24.89 31.93 12.72
CA TYR A 266 25.67 31.77 13.96
C TYR A 266 26.90 32.63 13.94
N LEU A 267 27.16 33.33 15.05
CA LEU A 267 28.39 34.06 15.33
C LEU A 267 28.83 33.76 16.76
N ASN A 268 30.02 33.18 16.94
CA ASN A 268 30.58 32.82 18.24
C ASN A 268 29.60 31.94 19.05
N GLY A 269 28.95 30.96 18.39
CA GLY A 269 27.99 30.03 18.99
C GLY A 269 26.62 30.64 19.33
N LYS A 270 26.37 31.90 19.03
CA LYS A 270 25.06 32.55 19.23
C LYS A 270 24.25 32.58 17.94
N LEU A 271 23.01 32.14 18.03
CA LEU A 271 22.04 32.12 16.94
C LEU A 271 21.36 33.48 16.77
N TYR A 272 21.34 33.98 15.53
CA TYR A 272 20.63 35.20 15.14
C TYR A 272 19.65 34.90 14.03
N LEU A 273 18.44 35.46 14.12
CA LEU A 273 17.43 35.43 13.07
C LEU A 273 17.59 36.67 12.17
N LEU A 274 17.83 36.43 10.89
CA LEU A 274 18.08 37.51 9.92
C LEU A 274 16.82 37.90 9.12
N GLN A 275 15.94 36.94 8.83
CA GLN A 275 14.70 37.14 8.09
C GLN A 275 13.71 36.02 8.40
N SER A 276 12.41 36.30 8.25
CA SER A 276 11.34 35.26 8.21
C SER A 276 10.27 35.66 7.20
N ARG A 277 9.78 34.64 6.46
CA ARG A 277 8.67 34.85 5.52
C ARG A 277 7.76 33.59 5.47
N PRO A 278 6.49 33.73 5.08
CA PRO A 278 5.61 32.59 4.89
C PRO A 278 6.06 31.75 3.69
N ILE A 279 5.97 30.41 3.83
CA ILE A 279 6.19 29.48 2.71
C ILE A 279 4.93 29.53 1.83
N THR A 280 5.04 30.11 0.63
CA THR A 280 3.91 30.29 -0.30
C THR A 280 3.70 29.09 -1.23
N ALA A 281 4.77 28.33 -1.51
CA ALA A 281 4.73 27.15 -2.37
C ALA A 281 5.07 25.89 -1.56
N ILE A 282 4.04 25.29 -0.96
CA ILE A 282 4.17 23.98 -0.31
C ILE A 282 3.63 22.93 -1.29
N ALA A 283 4.47 21.96 -1.66
CA ALA A 283 4.00 20.83 -2.43
C ALA A 283 2.90 20.10 -1.63
N LYS A 284 1.73 19.91 -2.24
CA LYS A 284 0.72 19.05 -1.61
C LYS A 284 1.31 17.65 -1.54
N PRO A 285 1.26 16.98 -0.37
CA PRO A 285 1.74 15.62 -0.28
C PRO A 285 1.01 14.77 -1.33
N LYS A 286 1.78 14.13 -2.21
CA LYS A 286 1.19 13.20 -3.20
C LYS A 286 0.46 12.11 -2.43
N PRO A 287 -0.78 11.77 -2.78
CA PRO A 287 -1.49 10.71 -2.11
C PRO A 287 -0.72 9.40 -2.30
N ILE A 288 -0.39 8.74 -1.19
CA ILE A 288 0.27 7.44 -1.22
C ILE A 288 -0.80 6.38 -1.45
N THR A 289 -0.67 5.58 -2.51
CA THR A 289 -1.47 4.37 -2.71
C THR A 289 -0.72 3.18 -2.12
N ILE A 290 -1.41 2.40 -1.29
CA ILE A 290 -0.85 1.19 -0.68
C ILE A 290 -1.47 -0.02 -1.34
N TRP A 291 -0.61 -0.83 -1.96
CA TRP A 291 -0.95 -2.08 -2.58
C TRP A 291 -0.52 -3.25 -1.69
N ASP A 292 -1.37 -4.25 -1.54
CA ASP A 292 -1.11 -5.41 -0.67
C ASP A 292 -1.60 -6.70 -1.33
N ASN A 293 -0.75 -7.73 -1.39
CA ASN A 293 -1.11 -9.02 -1.95
C ASN A 293 -1.13 -10.17 -0.93
N SER A 294 -0.89 -9.89 0.34
CA SER A 294 -0.74 -10.90 1.39
C SER A 294 -1.89 -11.93 1.46
N ASN A 295 -3.10 -11.48 1.17
CA ASN A 295 -4.30 -12.33 1.20
C ASN A 295 -4.73 -12.80 -0.19
N ILE A 296 -4.72 -11.90 -1.19
CA ILE A 296 -5.27 -12.20 -2.52
C ILE A 296 -4.42 -13.20 -3.30
N ILE A 297 -3.14 -13.34 -2.97
CA ILE A 297 -2.22 -14.31 -3.59
C ILE A 297 -2.68 -15.76 -3.39
N GLU A 298 -3.43 -16.07 -2.34
CA GLU A 298 -4.03 -17.40 -2.16
C GLU A 298 -5.03 -17.74 -3.29
N SER A 299 -5.69 -16.73 -3.85
CA SER A 299 -6.67 -16.90 -4.94
C SER A 299 -6.03 -16.79 -6.32
N TYR A 300 -5.02 -15.92 -6.45
CA TYR A 300 -4.35 -15.61 -7.72
C TYR A 300 -2.83 -15.66 -7.55
N PRO A 301 -2.25 -16.87 -7.38
CA PRO A 301 -0.80 -17.01 -7.18
C PRO A 301 -0.02 -16.69 -8.46
N GLY A 302 1.17 -16.09 -8.28
CA GLY A 302 2.09 -15.78 -9.39
C GLY A 302 1.52 -14.77 -10.40
N LEU A 303 1.91 -14.92 -11.67
CA LEU A 303 1.41 -14.06 -12.75
C LEU A 303 -0.04 -14.40 -13.09
N THR A 304 -0.86 -13.41 -13.28
CA THR A 304 -2.27 -13.51 -13.66
C THR A 304 -2.47 -12.85 -15.02
N SER A 305 -3.15 -13.51 -15.93
CA SER A 305 -3.37 -13.02 -17.28
C SER A 305 -4.26 -11.78 -17.32
N PRO A 306 -4.13 -10.91 -18.35
CA PRO A 306 -5.01 -9.75 -18.55
C PRO A 306 -6.50 -10.10 -18.59
N LEU A 307 -6.86 -11.24 -19.18
CA LEU A 307 -8.26 -11.69 -19.24
C LEU A 307 -8.79 -12.00 -17.85
N THR A 308 -8.05 -12.79 -17.06
CA THR A 308 -8.44 -13.10 -15.68
C THR A 308 -8.56 -11.82 -14.86
N PHE A 309 -7.59 -10.89 -14.98
CA PHE A 309 -7.63 -9.65 -14.21
C PHE A 309 -8.87 -8.80 -14.57
N SER A 310 -9.14 -8.58 -15.87
CA SER A 310 -10.29 -7.79 -16.30
C SER A 310 -11.65 -8.42 -15.91
N PHE A 311 -11.71 -9.74 -15.75
CA PHE A 311 -12.88 -10.43 -15.23
C PHE A 311 -13.04 -10.21 -13.72
N ILE A 312 -11.97 -10.47 -12.95
CA ILE A 312 -12.06 -10.39 -11.49
C ILE A 312 -12.23 -8.96 -10.98
N GLU A 313 -11.67 -7.96 -11.65
CA GLU A 313 -11.86 -6.55 -11.32
C GLU A 313 -13.35 -6.20 -11.23
N LYS A 314 -14.13 -6.55 -12.24
CA LYS A 314 -15.59 -6.36 -12.26
C LYS A 314 -16.32 -7.18 -11.19
N MET A 315 -15.88 -8.44 -10.99
CA MET A 315 -16.51 -9.30 -9.97
C MET A 315 -16.27 -8.75 -8.56
N TYR A 316 -15.08 -8.27 -8.26
CA TYR A 316 -14.76 -7.67 -6.96
C TYR A 316 -15.52 -6.35 -6.76
N GLU A 317 -15.61 -5.49 -7.78
CA GLU A 317 -16.46 -4.30 -7.71
C GLU A 317 -17.90 -4.66 -7.33
N ALA A 318 -18.51 -5.62 -8.05
CA ALA A 318 -19.88 -6.05 -7.80
C ALA A 318 -20.06 -6.62 -6.38
N VAL A 319 -19.12 -7.45 -5.92
CA VAL A 319 -19.11 -8.05 -4.59
C VAL A 319 -19.02 -6.99 -3.47
N TYR A 320 -18.12 -6.03 -3.58
CA TYR A 320 -17.98 -4.98 -2.55
C TYR A 320 -19.17 -4.01 -2.55
N ARG A 321 -19.75 -3.69 -3.71
CA ARG A 321 -21.01 -2.91 -3.80
C ARG A 321 -22.16 -3.64 -3.11
N GLN A 322 -22.32 -4.96 -3.35
CA GLN A 322 -23.35 -5.77 -2.69
C GLN A 322 -23.12 -5.87 -1.19
N LEU A 323 -21.88 -6.12 -0.76
CA LEU A 323 -21.54 -6.15 0.67
C LEU A 323 -21.93 -4.83 1.36
N SER A 324 -21.60 -3.70 0.77
CA SER A 324 -21.96 -2.37 1.30
C SER A 324 -23.47 -2.18 1.41
N LEU A 325 -24.24 -2.61 0.40
CA LEU A 325 -25.72 -2.58 0.45
C LEU A 325 -26.28 -3.45 1.57
N ILE A 326 -25.80 -4.68 1.70
CA ILE A 326 -26.18 -5.64 2.75
C ILE A 326 -25.90 -5.06 4.14
N MET A 327 -24.73 -4.40 4.29
CA MET A 327 -24.32 -3.76 5.53
C MET A 327 -25.05 -2.44 5.84
N GLY A 328 -25.91 -1.98 4.95
CA GLY A 328 -26.81 -0.84 5.21
C GLY A 328 -26.34 0.49 4.62
N VAL A 329 -25.29 0.52 3.79
CA VAL A 329 -24.88 1.74 3.08
C VAL A 329 -25.95 2.11 2.04
N ALA A 330 -26.30 3.39 1.94
CA ALA A 330 -27.30 3.84 0.97
C ALA A 330 -26.77 3.72 -0.48
N ALA A 331 -27.63 3.32 -1.41
CA ALA A 331 -27.25 3.17 -2.83
C ALA A 331 -26.65 4.46 -3.41
N LYS A 332 -27.19 5.64 -3.06
CA LYS A 332 -26.67 6.95 -3.48
C LYS A 332 -25.21 7.17 -2.99
N THR A 333 -24.88 6.72 -1.79
CA THR A 333 -23.51 6.81 -1.22
C THR A 333 -22.57 5.88 -1.97
N ILE A 334 -23.00 4.66 -2.30
CA ILE A 334 -22.23 3.71 -3.10
C ILE A 334 -21.94 4.29 -4.49
N GLU A 335 -22.94 4.88 -5.13
CA GLU A 335 -22.78 5.49 -6.45
C GLU A 335 -21.85 6.70 -6.43
N ALA A 336 -21.95 7.56 -5.43
CA ALA A 336 -21.05 8.69 -5.24
C ALA A 336 -19.58 8.28 -4.99
N ASN A 337 -19.34 7.01 -4.58
CA ASN A 337 -18.02 6.42 -4.39
C ASN A 337 -17.72 5.32 -5.42
N SER A 338 -18.32 5.35 -6.62
CA SER A 338 -18.18 4.32 -7.66
C SER A 338 -16.72 4.05 -8.01
N SER A 339 -15.86 5.08 -8.09
CA SER A 339 -14.43 4.96 -8.36
C SER A 339 -13.67 4.16 -7.28
N VAL A 340 -14.12 4.20 -6.02
CA VAL A 340 -13.52 3.40 -4.93
C VAL A 340 -13.75 1.92 -5.19
N TYR A 341 -14.97 1.54 -5.56
CA TYR A 341 -15.35 0.15 -5.81
C TYR A 341 -14.74 -0.39 -7.10
N ALA A 342 -14.67 0.42 -8.17
CA ALA A 342 -14.07 0.04 -9.45
C ALA A 342 -12.54 -0.20 -9.34
N ASN A 343 -11.85 0.43 -8.38
CA ASN A 343 -10.41 0.34 -8.24
C ASN A 343 -9.98 -0.41 -6.95
N MET A 344 -10.69 -1.49 -6.59
CA MET A 344 -10.36 -2.34 -5.43
C MET A 344 -9.12 -3.19 -5.66
N LEU A 345 -8.85 -3.54 -6.91
CA LEU A 345 -7.71 -4.36 -7.32
C LEU A 345 -6.77 -3.59 -8.26
N GLY A 346 -5.51 -4.00 -8.32
CA GLY A 346 -4.53 -3.58 -9.30
C GLY A 346 -3.72 -4.75 -9.82
N LEU A 347 -3.29 -4.67 -11.09
CA LEU A 347 -2.40 -5.64 -11.74
C LEU A 347 -1.01 -5.02 -11.85
N LEU A 348 -0.15 -5.29 -10.86
CA LEU A 348 1.19 -4.70 -10.78
C LEU A 348 2.21 -5.71 -11.34
N GLN A 349 2.82 -5.39 -12.46
CA GLN A 349 3.75 -6.27 -13.17
C GLN A 349 3.24 -7.72 -13.23
N GLY A 350 2.00 -7.88 -13.68
CA GLY A 350 1.33 -9.18 -13.84
C GLY A 350 0.83 -9.86 -12.55
N ARG A 351 0.94 -9.23 -11.37
CA ARG A 351 0.47 -9.80 -10.09
C ARG A 351 -0.67 -8.98 -9.51
N VAL A 352 -1.65 -9.66 -8.92
CA VAL A 352 -2.86 -9.03 -8.36
C VAL A 352 -2.59 -8.51 -6.96
N TYR A 353 -2.99 -7.26 -6.71
CA TYR A 353 -2.90 -6.58 -5.41
C TYR A 353 -4.23 -5.95 -5.03
N TYR A 354 -4.52 -5.88 -3.73
CA TYR A 354 -5.57 -5.00 -3.19
C TYR A 354 -5.10 -3.56 -3.10
N ASN A 355 -5.96 -2.61 -3.46
CA ASN A 355 -5.80 -1.21 -3.12
C ASN A 355 -6.32 -0.98 -1.70
N LEU A 356 -5.42 -0.93 -0.71
CA LEU A 356 -5.82 -0.78 0.69
C LEU A 356 -6.49 0.56 0.98
N ASN A 357 -6.13 1.65 0.30
CA ASN A 357 -6.79 2.94 0.46
C ASN A 357 -8.28 2.84 0.10
N ASN A 358 -8.61 2.23 -1.05
CA ASN A 358 -9.98 2.03 -1.48
C ASN A 358 -10.71 1.02 -0.60
N TRP A 359 -10.03 -0.02 -0.15
CA TRP A 359 -10.58 -0.98 0.79
C TRP A 359 -10.97 -0.30 2.11
N HIS A 360 -10.07 0.48 2.75
CA HIS A 360 -10.37 1.26 3.95
C HIS A 360 -11.48 2.29 3.72
N LYS A 361 -11.47 2.97 2.56
CA LYS A 361 -12.53 3.91 2.20
C LYS A 361 -13.89 3.22 2.13
N SER A 362 -13.97 2.05 1.49
CA SER A 362 -15.23 1.27 1.42
C SER A 362 -15.73 0.85 2.80
N LEU A 363 -14.82 0.43 3.71
CA LEU A 363 -15.16 0.11 5.10
C LEU A 363 -15.62 1.34 5.88
N SER A 364 -15.01 2.50 5.66
CA SER A 364 -15.39 3.74 6.35
C SER A 364 -16.81 4.20 6.04
N LEU A 365 -17.39 3.74 4.93
CA LEU A 365 -18.79 4.00 4.57
C LEU A 365 -19.78 3.14 5.36
N LEU A 366 -19.32 2.06 6.01
CA LEU A 366 -20.19 1.15 6.77
C LEU A 366 -20.72 1.81 8.05
N PRO A 367 -22.02 1.67 8.37
CA PRO A 367 -22.56 2.15 9.63
C PRO A 367 -21.85 1.51 10.83
N GLY A 368 -21.40 2.32 11.79
CA GLY A 368 -20.69 1.83 12.96
C GLY A 368 -19.22 1.41 12.72
N TYR A 369 -18.59 1.84 11.65
CA TYR A 369 -17.20 1.52 11.29
C TYR A 369 -16.23 1.61 12.47
N LYS A 370 -16.32 2.67 13.31
CA LYS A 370 -15.44 2.85 14.48
C LYS A 370 -15.47 1.70 15.51
N LEU A 371 -16.59 0.97 15.57
CA LEU A 371 -16.73 -0.19 16.47
C LEU A 371 -16.11 -1.47 15.89
N ASN A 372 -15.95 -1.54 14.58
CA ASN A 372 -15.53 -2.75 13.87
C ASN A 372 -14.19 -2.62 13.13
N ALA A 373 -13.58 -1.41 13.09
CA ALA A 373 -12.36 -1.14 12.33
C ALA A 373 -11.22 -2.11 12.71
N GLU A 374 -10.93 -2.26 14.00
CA GLU A 374 -9.87 -3.14 14.49
C GLU A 374 -10.11 -4.62 14.14
N PHE A 375 -11.37 -5.06 14.16
CA PHE A 375 -11.74 -6.42 13.76
C PHE A 375 -11.53 -6.65 12.26
N MET A 376 -11.87 -5.67 11.45
CA MET A 376 -11.74 -5.72 10.00
C MET A 376 -10.27 -5.64 9.55
N ASP A 377 -9.45 -4.82 10.22
CA ASP A 377 -8.01 -4.72 9.98
C ASP A 377 -7.29 -6.05 10.30
N ASN A 378 -7.66 -6.67 11.43
CA ASN A 378 -7.14 -8.00 11.81
C ASN A 378 -7.54 -9.08 10.80
N MET A 379 -8.70 -8.95 10.15
CA MET A 379 -9.19 -9.89 9.14
C MET A 379 -8.33 -9.88 7.87
N MET A 380 -7.84 -8.71 7.48
CA MET A 380 -6.96 -8.53 6.30
C MET A 380 -5.47 -8.65 6.64
N GLY A 381 -5.12 -8.88 7.92
CA GLY A 381 -3.74 -8.93 8.36
C GLY A 381 -3.03 -7.56 8.35
N VAL A 382 -3.81 -6.46 8.29
CA VAL A 382 -3.28 -5.10 8.26
C VAL A 382 -2.91 -4.69 9.68
N LYS A 383 -1.63 -4.44 9.94
CA LYS A 383 -1.10 -4.02 11.26
C LYS A 383 -0.97 -2.50 11.43
N GLU A 384 -1.00 -1.75 10.35
CA GLU A 384 -0.85 -0.30 10.35
C GLU A 384 -2.21 0.38 10.52
N LYS A 385 -2.31 1.31 11.49
CA LYS A 385 -3.49 2.16 11.64
C LYS A 385 -3.46 3.22 10.54
N PHE A 386 -4.49 3.25 9.71
CA PHE A 386 -4.69 4.33 8.76
C PHE A 386 -5.45 5.47 9.43
N ASP A 387 -4.85 6.66 9.46
CA ASP A 387 -5.55 7.90 9.82
C ASP A 387 -6.48 8.30 8.66
N THR A 388 -7.64 7.68 8.61
CA THR A 388 -8.72 8.17 7.76
C THR A 388 -9.40 9.32 8.48
N THR A 389 -9.06 10.55 8.13
CA THR A 389 -9.84 11.74 8.47
C THR A 389 -11.19 11.62 7.77
N ILE A 390 -12.18 11.07 8.46
CA ILE A 390 -13.57 11.01 7.99
C ILE A 390 -14.16 12.40 8.18
N GLU A 391 -14.39 13.11 7.08
CA GLU A 391 -15.21 14.31 7.12
C GLU A 391 -16.59 13.97 7.71
N LYS A 392 -16.90 14.56 8.84
CA LYS A 392 -18.17 14.38 9.53
C LYS A 392 -19.26 15.10 8.72
N SER A 393 -19.97 14.38 7.89
CA SER A 393 -21.20 14.85 7.26
C SER A 393 -22.39 14.11 7.87
N GLY A 394 -23.05 14.71 8.84
CA GLY A 394 -24.33 14.19 9.36
C GLY A 394 -24.65 14.60 10.80
N SER A 395 -25.95 14.71 11.12
CA SER A 395 -26.47 14.88 12.47
C SER A 395 -26.26 13.60 13.30
N LYS A 396 -25.85 13.72 14.57
CA LYS A 396 -25.70 12.58 15.51
C LYS A 396 -26.92 11.64 15.55
N TRP A 397 -28.13 12.18 15.45
CA TRP A 397 -29.38 11.42 15.41
C TRP A 397 -29.52 10.59 14.12
N GLY A 398 -29.06 11.10 12.97
CA GLY A 398 -29.06 10.37 11.72
C GLY A 398 -28.11 9.16 11.77
N GLU A 399 -26.94 9.30 12.40
CA GLU A 399 -26.01 8.18 12.61
C GLU A 399 -26.61 7.06 13.46
N TYR A 400 -27.32 7.39 14.57
CA TYR A 400 -28.01 6.39 15.40
C TYR A 400 -29.09 5.63 14.62
N PHE A 401 -29.91 6.34 13.82
CA PHE A 401 -30.94 5.71 12.98
C PHE A 401 -30.35 4.78 11.93
N ASN A 402 -29.23 5.18 11.30
CA ASN A 402 -28.53 4.36 10.31
C ASN A 402 -27.94 3.11 10.95
N VAL A 403 -27.34 3.22 12.12
CA VAL A 403 -26.79 2.06 12.87
C VAL A 403 -27.92 1.10 13.28
N LEU A 404 -29.05 1.62 13.79
CA LEU A 404 -30.19 0.78 14.16
C LEU A 404 -30.77 0.05 12.94
N SER A 405 -30.94 0.76 11.81
CA SER A 405 -31.40 0.18 10.55
C SER A 405 -30.45 -0.91 10.05
N ALA A 406 -29.13 -0.67 10.12
CA ALA A 406 -28.11 -1.67 9.76
C ALA A 406 -28.20 -2.92 10.67
N ILE A 407 -28.36 -2.74 11.99
CA ILE A 407 -28.52 -3.85 12.93
C ILE A 407 -29.77 -4.66 12.58
N LEU A 408 -30.91 -4.03 12.29
CA LEU A 408 -32.13 -4.73 11.90
C LEU A 408 -31.97 -5.51 10.59
N LYS A 409 -31.28 -4.93 9.60
CA LYS A 409 -30.93 -5.62 8.35
C LYS A 409 -30.06 -6.85 8.60
N ILE A 410 -29.01 -6.70 9.42
CA ILE A 410 -28.08 -7.79 9.79
C ILE A 410 -28.85 -8.92 10.52
N LEU A 411 -29.76 -8.59 11.46
CA LEU A 411 -30.59 -9.58 12.15
C LEU A 411 -31.52 -10.31 11.17
N LYS A 412 -32.13 -9.60 10.22
CA LYS A 412 -32.95 -10.20 9.16
C LYS A 412 -32.11 -11.17 8.29
N GLN A 413 -30.93 -10.73 7.86
CA GLN A 413 -30.00 -11.58 7.10
C GLN A 413 -29.59 -12.83 7.90
N HIS A 414 -29.31 -12.68 9.20
CA HIS A 414 -29.01 -13.82 10.07
C HIS A 414 -30.17 -14.82 10.15
N ALA A 415 -31.41 -14.34 10.25
CA ALA A 415 -32.59 -15.19 10.32
C ALA A 415 -32.83 -15.94 8.99
N SER A 416 -32.52 -15.32 7.84
CA SER A 416 -32.74 -15.91 6.51
C SER A 416 -31.55 -16.70 5.97
N LEU A 417 -30.43 -16.84 6.70
CA LEU A 417 -29.19 -17.47 6.24
C LEU A 417 -29.40 -18.83 5.52
N ASN A 418 -30.14 -19.73 6.14
CA ASN A 418 -30.33 -21.07 5.59
C ASN A 418 -31.22 -21.05 4.32
N SER A 419 -32.33 -20.33 4.36
CA SER A 419 -33.24 -20.21 3.20
C SER A 419 -32.54 -19.49 2.03
N SER A 420 -31.78 -18.45 2.28
CA SER A 420 -31.02 -17.74 1.26
C SER A 420 -29.94 -18.61 0.61
N ARG A 421 -29.23 -19.43 1.42
CA ARG A 421 -28.26 -20.40 0.91
C ARG A 421 -28.91 -21.44 0.00
N ILE A 422 -30.01 -22.07 0.44
CA ILE A 422 -30.72 -23.09 -0.35
C ILE A 422 -31.24 -22.48 -1.65
N ALA A 423 -31.86 -21.31 -1.58
CA ALA A 423 -32.35 -20.61 -2.76
C ALA A 423 -31.23 -20.25 -3.75
N PHE A 424 -30.06 -19.76 -3.22
CA PHE A 424 -28.88 -19.48 -4.03
C PHE A 424 -28.38 -20.75 -4.74
N GLN A 425 -28.20 -21.86 -4.00
CA GLN A 425 -27.70 -23.12 -4.59
C GLN A 425 -28.65 -23.68 -5.65
N ALA A 426 -29.98 -23.65 -5.40
CA ALA A 426 -30.95 -24.07 -6.39
C ALA A 426 -30.89 -23.21 -7.65
N TYR A 427 -30.85 -21.87 -7.50
CA TYR A 427 -30.73 -20.93 -8.60
C TYR A 427 -29.41 -21.13 -9.38
N PHE A 428 -28.29 -21.20 -8.67
CA PHE A 428 -26.98 -21.38 -9.29
C PHE A 428 -26.91 -22.70 -10.07
N ASN A 429 -27.41 -23.80 -9.49
CA ASN A 429 -27.45 -25.07 -10.17
C ASN A 429 -28.33 -25.05 -11.43
N SER A 430 -29.48 -24.37 -11.41
CA SER A 430 -30.32 -24.23 -12.61
C SER A 430 -29.60 -23.45 -13.72
N VAL A 431 -28.86 -22.38 -13.39
CA VAL A 431 -28.05 -21.62 -14.35
C VAL A 431 -26.93 -22.49 -14.89
N MET A 432 -26.19 -23.20 -14.03
CA MET A 432 -25.12 -24.10 -14.48
C MET A 432 -25.61 -25.19 -15.41
N GLN A 433 -26.76 -25.83 -15.10
CA GLN A 433 -27.37 -26.84 -15.97
C GLN A 433 -27.75 -26.27 -17.36
N GLU A 434 -28.30 -25.04 -17.40
CA GLU A 434 -28.61 -24.36 -18.66
C GLU A 434 -27.37 -24.22 -19.52
N TYR A 435 -26.26 -23.72 -18.91
CA TYR A 435 -25.00 -23.42 -19.65
C TYR A 435 -24.20 -24.70 -19.96
N GLU A 436 -24.20 -25.72 -19.10
CA GLU A 436 -23.54 -27.00 -19.34
C GLU A 436 -24.18 -27.81 -20.50
N ALA A 437 -25.45 -27.53 -20.82
CA ALA A 437 -26.15 -28.14 -21.94
C ALA A 437 -25.88 -27.44 -23.30
N MET A 438 -25.20 -26.30 -23.31
CA MET A 438 -24.92 -25.53 -24.53
C MET A 438 -23.67 -26.03 -25.25
N ASP A 439 -23.71 -26.09 -26.55
CA ASP A 439 -22.53 -26.33 -27.39
C ASP A 439 -21.90 -24.98 -27.82
N PHE A 440 -20.96 -24.49 -27.03
CA PHE A 440 -20.27 -23.23 -27.28
C PHE A 440 -19.37 -23.26 -28.54
N GLU A 441 -18.93 -24.43 -28.95
CA GLU A 441 -18.04 -24.55 -30.13
C GLU A 441 -18.77 -24.26 -31.43
N GLN A 442 -20.08 -24.53 -31.49
CA GLN A 442 -20.91 -24.24 -32.68
C GLN A 442 -21.46 -22.81 -32.71
N MET A 443 -21.44 -22.07 -31.57
CA MET A 443 -22.04 -20.74 -31.49
C MET A 443 -21.21 -19.70 -32.26
N PRO A 444 -21.82 -18.74 -32.98
CA PRO A 444 -21.14 -17.56 -33.53
C PRO A 444 -20.50 -16.72 -32.41
N LEU A 445 -19.44 -15.98 -32.76
CA LEU A 445 -18.67 -15.18 -31.79
C LEU A 445 -19.55 -14.14 -31.08
N GLN A 446 -20.47 -13.49 -31.79
CA GLN A 446 -21.42 -12.53 -31.23
C GLN A 446 -22.41 -13.17 -30.24
N GLU A 447 -22.84 -14.38 -30.52
CA GLU A 447 -23.72 -15.12 -29.59
C GLU A 447 -22.96 -15.54 -28.34
N LEU A 448 -21.72 -16.04 -28.47
CA LEU A 448 -20.83 -16.37 -27.36
C LEU A 448 -20.64 -15.16 -26.44
N MET A 449 -20.38 -13.98 -27.00
CA MET A 449 -20.27 -12.74 -26.22
C MET A 449 -21.57 -12.43 -25.48
N THR A 450 -22.72 -12.53 -26.15
CA THR A 450 -24.03 -12.27 -25.55
C THR A 450 -24.34 -13.25 -24.39
N ARG A 451 -24.04 -14.55 -24.58
CA ARG A 451 -24.19 -15.58 -23.55
C ARG A 451 -23.25 -15.33 -22.36
N TYR A 452 -22.00 -14.96 -22.65
CA TYR A 452 -21.05 -14.60 -21.62
C TYR A 452 -21.52 -13.40 -20.78
N LEU A 453 -21.94 -12.31 -21.40
CA LEU A 453 -22.41 -11.11 -20.70
C LEU A 453 -23.64 -11.41 -19.82
N ARG A 454 -24.56 -12.26 -20.31
CA ARG A 454 -25.70 -12.74 -19.52
C ARG A 454 -25.25 -13.55 -18.30
N PHE A 455 -24.28 -14.44 -18.48
CA PHE A 455 -23.73 -15.26 -17.40
C PHE A 455 -22.98 -14.40 -16.36
N GLU A 456 -22.10 -13.49 -16.81
CA GLU A 456 -21.39 -12.53 -15.95
C GLU A 456 -22.36 -11.70 -15.11
N ASN A 457 -23.41 -11.14 -15.73
CA ASN A 457 -24.45 -10.39 -15.02
C ASN A 457 -25.20 -11.25 -13.99
N THR A 458 -25.41 -12.52 -14.29
CA THR A 458 -26.05 -13.49 -13.37
C THR A 458 -25.15 -13.73 -12.16
N LEU A 459 -23.87 -13.98 -12.36
CA LEU A 459 -22.88 -14.14 -11.29
C LEU A 459 -22.76 -12.89 -10.42
N SER A 460 -22.63 -11.73 -11.05
CA SER A 460 -22.41 -10.46 -10.34
C SER A 460 -23.58 -10.01 -9.48
N LYS A 461 -24.84 -10.30 -9.89
CA LYS A 461 -26.05 -9.82 -9.19
C LYS A 461 -26.60 -10.73 -8.09
N LYS A 462 -26.23 -12.00 -8.06
CA LYS A 462 -26.85 -13.00 -7.16
C LYS A 462 -25.85 -13.58 -6.15
N TRP A 463 -24.71 -12.95 -5.90
CA TRP A 463 -23.66 -13.48 -5.01
C TRP A 463 -23.84 -13.11 -3.53
N GLU A 464 -25.05 -12.68 -3.11
CA GLU A 464 -25.32 -12.22 -1.74
C GLU A 464 -25.15 -13.31 -0.68
N ALA A 465 -25.69 -14.52 -0.93
CA ALA A 465 -25.69 -15.58 0.08
C ALA A 465 -24.28 -16.04 0.49
N PRO A 466 -23.30 -16.23 -0.42
CA PRO A 466 -21.92 -16.48 -0.06
C PRO A 466 -21.31 -15.35 0.80
N LEU A 467 -21.53 -14.07 0.47
CA LEU A 467 -21.01 -12.92 1.21
C LEU A 467 -21.56 -12.85 2.63
N VAL A 468 -22.86 -13.03 2.78
CA VAL A 468 -23.54 -13.04 4.09
C VAL A 468 -23.05 -14.22 4.93
N ASN A 469 -22.89 -15.39 4.32
CA ASN A 469 -22.33 -16.55 5.01
C ASN A 469 -20.91 -16.30 5.53
N ASP A 470 -20.04 -15.75 4.69
CA ASP A 470 -18.65 -15.45 5.06
C ASP A 470 -18.57 -14.40 6.18
N PHE A 471 -19.40 -13.37 6.12
CA PHE A 471 -19.52 -12.35 7.17
C PHE A 471 -19.91 -12.98 8.53
N PHE A 472 -20.96 -13.80 8.58
CA PHE A 472 -21.35 -14.44 9.83
C PHE A 472 -20.40 -15.55 10.26
N CYS A 473 -19.76 -16.24 9.33
CA CYS A 473 -18.72 -17.22 9.62
C CYS A 473 -17.58 -16.58 10.44
N MET A 474 -17.10 -15.43 10.01
CA MET A 474 -16.05 -14.70 10.73
C MET A 474 -16.50 -14.28 12.13
N ILE A 475 -17.72 -13.74 12.26
CA ILE A 475 -18.27 -13.33 13.56
C ILE A 475 -18.35 -14.52 14.53
N TYR A 476 -19.01 -15.61 14.11
CA TYR A 476 -19.21 -16.76 14.99
C TYR A 476 -17.89 -17.48 15.31
N PHE A 477 -16.96 -17.56 14.37
CA PHE A 477 -15.64 -18.12 14.61
C PHE A 477 -14.83 -17.27 15.59
N GLY A 478 -14.82 -15.95 15.42
CA GLY A 478 -14.17 -15.02 16.35
C GLY A 478 -14.80 -15.03 17.76
N VAL A 479 -16.14 -15.12 17.85
CA VAL A 479 -16.84 -15.27 19.14
C VAL A 479 -16.50 -16.61 19.78
N LEU A 480 -16.42 -17.70 19.02
CA LEU A 480 -16.02 -19.01 19.53
C LEU A 480 -14.61 -18.95 20.13
N GLN A 481 -13.66 -18.35 19.43
CA GLN A 481 -12.28 -18.13 19.91
C GLN A 481 -12.26 -17.32 21.21
N LYS A 482 -13.00 -16.19 21.27
CA LYS A 482 -13.10 -15.39 22.49
C LYS A 482 -13.73 -16.15 23.66
N LEU A 483 -14.71 -17.03 23.40
CA LEU A 483 -15.36 -17.85 24.42
C LEU A 483 -14.42 -18.94 24.97
N THR A 484 -13.58 -19.56 24.12
CA THR A 484 -12.58 -20.54 24.59
C THR A 484 -11.60 -19.90 25.57
N VAL A 485 -11.14 -18.68 25.29
CA VAL A 485 -10.26 -17.90 26.18
C VAL A 485 -11.02 -17.47 27.45
N LYS A 486 -12.18 -16.81 27.30
CA LYS A 486 -12.98 -16.26 28.43
C LYS A 486 -13.42 -17.33 29.43
N TYR A 487 -13.74 -18.53 28.96
CA TYR A 487 -14.17 -19.64 29.80
C TYR A 487 -12.99 -20.51 30.28
N GLN A 488 -11.75 -20.13 29.93
CA GLN A 488 -10.51 -20.84 30.27
C GLN A 488 -10.55 -22.32 29.83
N LEU A 489 -11.07 -22.55 28.62
CA LEU A 489 -11.18 -23.90 28.04
C LEU A 489 -9.89 -24.31 27.32
N ASP A 490 -9.14 -23.33 26.83
CA ASP A 490 -8.02 -23.50 25.92
C ASP A 490 -6.70 -23.15 26.62
N GLU A 491 -5.77 -24.10 26.64
CA GLU A 491 -4.43 -23.93 27.18
C GLU A 491 -3.39 -23.65 26.09
N ASN A 492 -3.72 -24.08 24.86
CA ASN A 492 -2.79 -24.05 23.73
C ASN A 492 -3.20 -23.04 22.63
N GLY A 493 -4.32 -22.36 22.75
CA GLY A 493 -4.81 -21.40 21.77
C GLY A 493 -5.47 -22.02 20.51
N THR A 494 -5.60 -23.36 20.43
CA THR A 494 -6.09 -24.09 19.23
C THR A 494 -7.45 -24.74 19.37
N LEU A 495 -8.02 -24.80 20.58
CA LEU A 495 -9.24 -25.55 20.87
C LEU A 495 -10.43 -25.15 19.97
N HIS A 496 -10.56 -23.87 19.63
CA HIS A 496 -11.61 -23.40 18.74
C HIS A 496 -11.45 -23.98 17.33
N ASN A 497 -10.23 -24.23 16.86
CA ASN A 497 -9.91 -24.86 15.60
C ASN A 497 -10.29 -26.36 15.63
N ASP A 498 -9.85 -27.06 16.69
CA ASP A 498 -10.12 -28.50 16.87
C ASP A 498 -11.62 -28.80 16.95
N LEU A 499 -12.38 -27.88 17.55
CA LEU A 499 -13.85 -27.99 17.69
C LEU A 499 -14.61 -27.83 16.35
N VAL A 500 -14.06 -27.13 15.38
CA VAL A 500 -14.70 -26.93 14.07
C VAL A 500 -14.23 -27.93 13.02
N SER A 501 -13.18 -28.72 13.30
CA SER A 501 -12.63 -29.75 12.42
C SER A 501 -13.57 -30.96 12.26
N GLY A 502 -13.38 -31.79 11.24
CA GLY A 502 -14.08 -33.04 11.02
C GLY A 502 -15.60 -32.88 10.74
N ALA A 503 -15.99 -31.84 10.04
CA ALA A 503 -17.40 -31.70 9.63
C ALA A 503 -17.71 -32.64 8.48
N LYS A 504 -18.70 -33.53 8.66
CA LYS A 504 -19.08 -34.59 7.68
C LYS A 504 -19.57 -34.04 6.32
N ASP A 505 -19.90 -32.75 6.23
CA ASP A 505 -20.55 -32.15 5.06
C ASP A 505 -19.66 -31.17 4.31
N ILE A 506 -18.32 -31.23 4.49
CA ILE A 506 -17.39 -30.35 3.79
C ILE A 506 -17.00 -30.95 2.44
N ILE A 507 -17.40 -30.27 1.38
CA ILE A 507 -17.17 -30.70 -0.01
C ILE A 507 -15.70 -30.76 -0.40
N SER A 508 -14.81 -30.00 0.28
CA SER A 508 -13.38 -29.94 -0.04
C SER A 508 -12.60 -31.22 0.24
N THR A 509 -13.12 -32.16 1.05
CA THR A 509 -12.47 -33.46 1.33
C THR A 509 -12.93 -34.56 0.37
N GLU A 510 -14.03 -34.35 -0.33
CA GLU A 510 -14.58 -35.35 -1.29
C GLU A 510 -13.61 -35.72 -2.42
N PRO A 511 -12.88 -34.77 -3.04
CA PRO A 511 -11.88 -35.07 -4.08
C PRO A 511 -10.81 -36.06 -3.61
N ILE A 512 -10.31 -35.89 -2.37
CA ILE A 512 -9.29 -36.79 -1.79
C ILE A 512 -9.89 -38.15 -1.56
N THR A 513 -11.05 -38.25 -0.93
CA THR A 513 -11.72 -39.50 -0.62
C THR A 513 -12.02 -40.31 -1.90
N LEU A 514 -12.48 -39.62 -2.96
CA LEU A 514 -12.70 -40.25 -4.27
C LEU A 514 -11.37 -40.72 -4.90
N THR A 515 -10.33 -39.87 -4.86
CA THR A 515 -9.02 -40.25 -5.40
C THR A 515 -8.44 -41.48 -4.69
N LEU A 516 -8.55 -41.51 -3.35
CA LEU A 516 -8.11 -42.67 -2.57
C LEU A 516 -8.93 -43.94 -2.90
N SER A 517 -10.22 -43.80 -3.10
CA SER A 517 -11.09 -44.93 -3.46
C SER A 517 -10.77 -45.47 -4.88
N ILE A 518 -10.51 -44.55 -5.84
CA ILE A 518 -10.07 -44.94 -7.19
C ILE A 518 -8.71 -45.62 -7.13
N ALA A 519 -7.75 -45.08 -6.37
CA ALA A 519 -6.42 -45.68 -6.20
C ALA A 519 -6.53 -47.09 -5.54
N ALA A 520 -7.44 -47.25 -4.57
CA ALA A 520 -7.70 -48.54 -3.97
C ALA A 520 -8.29 -49.55 -4.98
N LEU A 521 -9.22 -49.11 -5.83
CA LEU A 521 -9.79 -49.94 -6.92
C LEU A 521 -8.70 -50.36 -7.93
N ILE A 522 -7.78 -49.47 -8.28
CA ILE A 522 -6.64 -49.77 -9.16
C ILE A 522 -5.75 -50.85 -8.52
N ARG A 523 -5.44 -50.73 -7.23
CA ARG A 523 -4.57 -51.67 -6.50
C ARG A 523 -5.17 -53.06 -6.36
N GLN A 524 -6.51 -53.19 -6.36
CA GLN A 524 -7.18 -54.50 -6.31
C GLN A 524 -7.04 -55.30 -7.61
N LEU A 525 -6.71 -54.64 -8.73
CA LEU A 525 -6.54 -55.29 -10.02
C LEU A 525 -5.05 -55.30 -10.41
N PRO A 526 -4.32 -56.47 -10.34
CA PRO A 526 -2.88 -56.50 -10.57
C PRO A 526 -2.45 -55.93 -11.94
N GLU A 527 -3.25 -56.14 -12.98
CA GLU A 527 -2.96 -55.61 -14.32
C GLU A 527 -3.09 -54.08 -14.37
N ALA A 528 -4.09 -53.53 -13.70
CA ALA A 528 -4.25 -52.08 -13.59
C ALA A 528 -3.14 -51.46 -12.73
N LEU A 529 -2.74 -52.10 -11.65
CA LEU A 529 -1.61 -51.69 -10.84
C LEU A 529 -0.31 -51.59 -11.65
N ASN A 530 -0.05 -52.63 -12.47
CA ASN A 530 1.11 -52.66 -13.36
C ASN A 530 1.02 -51.55 -14.45
N LEU A 531 -0.20 -51.36 -15.02
CA LEU A 531 -0.45 -50.32 -16.00
C LEU A 531 -0.10 -48.90 -15.43
N PHE A 532 -0.63 -48.60 -14.24
CA PHE A 532 -0.41 -47.28 -13.61
C PHE A 532 1.01 -47.03 -13.10
N LYS A 533 1.74 -48.11 -12.70
CA LYS A 533 3.13 -47.99 -12.24
C LYS A 533 4.15 -47.77 -13.34
N ASN A 534 3.93 -48.35 -14.52
CA ASN A 534 5.01 -48.52 -15.53
C ASN A 534 4.75 -47.80 -16.85
N ASN A 535 3.63 -47.08 -17.01
CA ASN A 535 3.31 -46.40 -18.27
C ASN A 535 3.06 -44.92 -18.11
N SER A 536 3.17 -44.16 -19.22
CA SER A 536 2.84 -42.73 -19.26
C SER A 536 1.35 -42.49 -19.07
N PRO A 537 0.94 -41.32 -18.54
CA PRO A 537 -0.46 -40.96 -18.37
C PRO A 537 -1.29 -41.06 -19.65
N GLU A 538 -0.71 -40.73 -20.81
CA GLU A 538 -1.37 -40.79 -22.12
C GLU A 538 -1.70 -42.25 -22.47
N LYS A 539 -0.72 -43.15 -22.29
CA LYS A 539 -0.91 -44.56 -22.54
C LYS A 539 -1.94 -45.18 -21.60
N ILE A 540 -1.91 -44.76 -20.32
CA ILE A 540 -2.91 -45.22 -19.34
C ILE A 540 -4.31 -44.84 -19.78
N LEU A 541 -4.54 -43.60 -20.19
CA LEU A 541 -5.85 -43.14 -20.67
C LEU A 541 -6.33 -43.91 -21.89
N THR A 542 -5.45 -44.17 -22.86
CA THR A 542 -5.78 -44.98 -24.05
C THR A 542 -6.20 -46.39 -23.67
N GLU A 543 -5.43 -47.04 -22.80
CA GLU A 543 -5.72 -48.40 -22.33
C GLU A 543 -7.04 -48.48 -21.53
N LEU A 544 -7.30 -47.49 -20.67
CA LEU A 544 -8.56 -47.42 -19.91
C LEU A 544 -9.79 -47.27 -20.81
N GLN A 545 -9.67 -46.57 -21.93
CA GLN A 545 -10.79 -46.36 -22.88
C GLN A 545 -11.02 -47.53 -23.84
N THR A 546 -9.97 -48.29 -24.14
CA THR A 546 -10.02 -49.36 -25.14
C THR A 546 -10.26 -50.74 -24.57
N GLN A 547 -9.94 -50.99 -23.28
CA GLN A 547 -10.06 -52.30 -22.68
C GLN A 547 -11.22 -52.39 -21.66
N THR A 548 -12.22 -53.25 -21.95
CA THR A 548 -13.41 -53.42 -21.10
C THR A 548 -13.10 -53.86 -19.68
N LYS A 549 -12.01 -54.57 -19.44
CA LYS A 549 -11.59 -54.97 -18.08
C LYS A 549 -11.32 -53.79 -17.15
N TYR A 550 -11.07 -52.57 -17.69
CA TYR A 550 -10.82 -51.35 -16.93
C TYR A 550 -12.07 -50.44 -16.84
N GLU A 551 -13.24 -50.84 -17.38
CA GLU A 551 -14.45 -50.01 -17.46
C GLU A 551 -14.87 -49.39 -16.12
N LYS A 552 -14.73 -50.13 -15.01
CA LYS A 552 -15.05 -49.60 -13.67
C LYS A 552 -14.11 -48.47 -13.24
N ILE A 553 -12.83 -48.60 -13.58
CA ILE A 553 -11.80 -47.57 -13.26
C ILE A 553 -12.04 -46.34 -14.15
N ASP A 554 -12.20 -46.53 -15.45
CA ASP A 554 -12.47 -45.48 -16.42
C ASP A 554 -13.74 -44.70 -16.05
N THR A 555 -14.82 -45.38 -15.72
CA THR A 555 -16.09 -44.77 -15.27
C THR A 555 -15.88 -43.93 -13.99
N ALA A 556 -15.13 -44.45 -13.02
CA ALA A 556 -14.86 -43.71 -11.77
C ALA A 556 -14.02 -42.47 -12.03
N ILE A 557 -12.99 -42.54 -12.88
CA ILE A 557 -12.16 -41.43 -13.29
C ILE A 557 -12.98 -40.36 -14.06
N LYS A 558 -13.81 -40.77 -15.01
CA LYS A 558 -14.71 -39.89 -15.75
C LYS A 558 -15.70 -39.16 -14.84
N LYS A 559 -16.31 -39.84 -13.88
CA LYS A 559 -17.19 -39.22 -12.88
C LYS A 559 -16.45 -38.22 -12.01
N TYR A 560 -15.22 -38.54 -11.60
CA TYR A 560 -14.37 -37.59 -10.87
C TYR A 560 -14.12 -36.35 -11.69
N ILE A 561 -13.62 -36.47 -12.90
CA ILE A 561 -13.27 -35.34 -13.79
C ILE A 561 -14.51 -34.49 -14.11
N GLN A 562 -15.67 -35.14 -14.34
CA GLN A 562 -16.91 -34.39 -14.61
C GLN A 562 -17.28 -33.46 -13.44
N LYS A 563 -17.22 -33.95 -12.19
CA LYS A 563 -17.59 -33.17 -10.99
C LYS A 563 -16.49 -32.24 -10.53
N TRP A 564 -15.24 -32.74 -10.50
CA TRP A 564 -14.11 -32.11 -9.84
C TRP A 564 -13.02 -31.60 -10.81
N GLY A 565 -13.20 -31.79 -12.10
CA GLY A 565 -12.16 -31.49 -13.09
C GLY A 565 -11.74 -30.01 -13.16
N GLU A 566 -12.57 -29.08 -12.64
CA GLU A 566 -12.20 -27.67 -12.49
C GLU A 566 -11.42 -27.39 -11.19
N ARG A 567 -11.39 -28.33 -10.24
CA ARG A 567 -10.71 -28.21 -8.95
C ARG A 567 -9.24 -28.57 -9.08
N CYS A 568 -8.42 -27.62 -9.50
CA CYS A 568 -6.99 -27.77 -9.75
C CYS A 568 -6.22 -26.53 -9.26
N VAL A 569 -4.91 -26.60 -9.30
CA VAL A 569 -4.03 -25.47 -8.92
C VAL A 569 -4.34 -24.25 -9.79
N GLY A 570 -4.53 -23.10 -9.17
CA GLY A 570 -4.90 -21.87 -9.88
C GLY A 570 -6.32 -21.93 -10.45
N GLU A 571 -7.25 -22.66 -9.86
CA GLU A 571 -8.63 -22.89 -10.35
C GLU A 571 -9.40 -21.59 -10.67
N LEU A 572 -9.06 -20.49 -10.00
CA LEU A 572 -9.67 -19.16 -10.20
C LEU A 572 -8.97 -18.32 -11.29
N LYS A 573 -7.94 -18.83 -11.92
CA LYS A 573 -7.27 -18.18 -13.07
C LYS A 573 -7.83 -18.78 -14.35
N LEU A 574 -8.36 -17.94 -15.25
CA LEU A 574 -9.00 -18.39 -16.48
C LEU A 574 -8.01 -19.11 -17.42
N GLU A 575 -6.74 -18.72 -17.38
CA GLU A 575 -5.66 -19.35 -18.16
C GLU A 575 -5.23 -20.73 -17.62
N THR A 576 -5.72 -21.17 -16.45
CA THR A 576 -5.35 -22.47 -15.90
C THR A 576 -5.84 -23.62 -16.78
N ILE A 577 -4.97 -24.61 -16.96
CA ILE A 577 -5.32 -25.86 -17.65
C ILE A 577 -5.88 -26.83 -16.62
N THR A 578 -7.15 -27.19 -16.77
CA THR A 578 -7.88 -28.04 -15.81
C THR A 578 -7.81 -29.52 -16.14
N TYR A 579 -8.21 -30.39 -15.21
CA TYR A 579 -8.28 -31.83 -15.46
C TYR A 579 -9.35 -32.20 -16.52
N LYS A 580 -10.36 -31.35 -16.75
CA LYS A 580 -11.30 -31.52 -17.87
C LYS A 580 -10.61 -31.33 -19.22
N GLN A 581 -9.69 -30.39 -19.32
CA GLN A 581 -8.95 -30.08 -20.54
C GLN A 581 -7.80 -31.06 -20.78
N GLN A 582 -7.12 -31.47 -19.70
CA GLN A 582 -5.98 -32.39 -19.74
C GLN A 582 -6.13 -33.47 -18.65
N PRO A 583 -6.91 -34.53 -18.90
CA PRO A 583 -7.14 -35.64 -17.97
C PRO A 583 -5.85 -36.34 -17.51
N GLN A 584 -4.80 -36.34 -18.34
CA GLN A 584 -3.49 -36.88 -18.00
C GLN A 584 -2.86 -36.27 -16.74
N ASN A 585 -3.17 -35.02 -16.42
CA ASN A 585 -2.70 -34.40 -15.19
C ASN A 585 -3.34 -35.04 -13.94
N TYR A 586 -4.59 -35.47 -14.01
CA TYR A 586 -5.22 -36.22 -12.93
C TYR A 586 -4.68 -37.68 -12.84
N ILE A 587 -4.36 -38.30 -13.98
CA ILE A 587 -3.74 -39.63 -14.00
C ILE A 587 -2.37 -39.59 -13.29
N LYS A 588 -1.54 -38.54 -13.45
CA LYS A 588 -0.28 -38.39 -12.71
C LYS A 588 -0.52 -38.40 -11.20
N ILE A 589 -1.55 -37.71 -10.75
CA ILE A 589 -1.93 -37.71 -9.32
C ILE A 589 -2.33 -39.11 -8.86
N LEU A 590 -3.16 -39.82 -9.64
CA LEU A 590 -3.54 -41.22 -9.31
C LEU A 590 -2.33 -42.14 -9.28
N GLN A 591 -1.35 -41.99 -10.18
CA GLN A 591 -0.09 -42.74 -10.16
C GLN A 591 0.65 -42.61 -8.84
N THR A 592 0.72 -41.39 -8.29
CA THR A 592 1.32 -41.12 -6.98
C THR A 592 0.60 -41.93 -5.89
N TYR A 593 -0.74 -41.84 -5.82
CA TYR A 593 -1.53 -42.53 -4.82
C TYR A 593 -1.57 -44.07 -4.99
N VAL A 594 -1.33 -44.53 -6.21
CA VAL A 594 -1.22 -45.98 -6.47
C VAL A 594 0.14 -46.53 -6.03
N LYS A 595 1.22 -45.76 -6.19
CA LYS A 595 2.57 -46.13 -5.75
C LYS A 595 2.71 -46.10 -4.22
N GLU A 596 2.17 -45.11 -3.58
CA GLU A 596 2.27 -44.89 -2.14
C GLU A 596 0.88 -44.92 -1.50
N ALA A 597 0.61 -45.91 -0.67
CA ALA A 597 -0.60 -45.94 0.11
C ALA A 597 -0.51 -44.92 1.24
N PRO A 598 -1.28 -43.84 1.26
CA PRO A 598 -1.20 -42.87 2.35
C PRO A 598 -1.62 -43.53 3.67
N LYS A 599 -0.99 -43.11 4.77
CA LYS A 599 -1.36 -43.57 6.13
C LYS A 599 -2.81 -43.13 6.37
N ASN A 600 -3.61 -43.99 7.04
CA ASN A 600 -5.00 -43.78 7.36
C ASN A 600 -5.20 -42.52 8.24
N HIS A 601 -5.35 -41.35 7.62
CA HIS A 601 -5.60 -40.08 8.32
C HIS A 601 -7.06 -39.92 8.79
N THR A 602 -8.03 -40.60 8.15
CA THR A 602 -9.47 -40.53 8.50
C THR A 602 -9.84 -40.94 9.91
N LEU A 603 -9.04 -41.80 10.54
CA LEU A 603 -9.26 -42.22 11.94
C LEU A 603 -8.73 -41.19 12.97
N GLN A 604 -7.80 -40.31 12.59
CA GLN A 604 -7.29 -39.29 13.50
C GLN A 604 -8.22 -38.07 13.67
N GLU A 605 -8.96 -37.72 12.62
CA GLU A 605 -9.87 -36.55 12.62
C GLU A 605 -11.02 -36.69 13.65
N SER A 606 -11.66 -37.85 13.67
CA SER A 606 -12.76 -38.11 14.62
C SER A 606 -12.28 -38.04 16.06
N ASN A 607 -11.01 -38.40 16.32
CA ASN A 607 -10.42 -38.38 17.65
C ASN A 607 -10.12 -36.97 18.14
N ILE A 608 -9.53 -36.07 17.27
CA ILE A 608 -9.20 -34.69 17.65
C ILE A 608 -10.45 -33.91 18.07
N ARG A 609 -11.50 -33.99 17.24
CA ARG A 609 -12.79 -33.35 17.56
C ARG A 609 -13.44 -33.92 18.81
N GLN A 610 -13.48 -35.23 18.97
CA GLN A 610 -14.06 -35.89 20.13
C GLN A 610 -13.32 -35.48 21.41
N MET A 611 -12.01 -35.52 21.41
CA MET A 611 -11.18 -35.06 22.53
C MET A 611 -11.45 -33.59 22.89
N ALA A 612 -11.56 -32.71 21.87
CA ALA A 612 -11.88 -31.29 22.06
C ALA A 612 -13.29 -31.11 22.69
N GLU A 613 -14.28 -31.86 22.21
CA GLU A 613 -15.66 -31.82 22.73
C GLU A 613 -15.72 -32.36 24.17
N GLU A 614 -15.00 -33.44 24.49
CA GLU A 614 -14.91 -33.98 25.85
C GLU A 614 -14.25 -33.00 26.81
N LYS A 615 -13.14 -32.33 26.40
CA LYS A 615 -12.48 -31.28 27.18
C LYS A 615 -13.46 -30.16 27.54
N VAL A 616 -14.22 -29.67 26.56
CA VAL A 616 -15.26 -28.65 26.76
C VAL A 616 -16.35 -29.14 27.72
N LYS A 617 -16.84 -30.36 27.49
CA LYS A 617 -17.90 -30.97 28.32
C LYS A 617 -17.46 -31.07 29.78
N GLN A 618 -16.23 -31.47 30.06
CA GLN A 618 -15.68 -31.58 31.40
C GLN A 618 -15.54 -30.20 32.06
N LYS A 619 -14.90 -29.21 31.39
CA LYS A 619 -14.66 -27.86 31.96
C LYS A 619 -15.95 -27.04 32.14
N LEU A 620 -17.01 -27.33 31.38
CA LEU A 620 -18.33 -26.69 31.51
C LEU A 620 -19.33 -27.51 32.35
N LYS A 621 -18.91 -28.61 32.98
CA LYS A 621 -19.75 -29.39 33.92
C LYS A 621 -20.20 -28.47 35.10
N GLY A 622 -21.49 -28.47 35.38
CA GLY A 622 -22.09 -27.61 36.41
C GLY A 622 -22.27 -26.12 36.02
N LYS A 623 -22.04 -25.75 34.75
CA LYS A 623 -22.21 -24.35 34.28
C LYS A 623 -23.24 -24.31 33.11
N PRO A 624 -24.57 -24.52 33.36
CA PRO A 624 -25.55 -24.72 32.31
C PRO A 624 -25.69 -23.54 31.33
N ILE A 625 -25.66 -22.31 31.81
CA ILE A 625 -25.77 -21.10 30.98
C ILE A 625 -24.54 -20.98 30.04
N LYS A 626 -23.32 -21.14 30.56
CA LYS A 626 -22.09 -21.09 29.74
C LYS A 626 -22.08 -22.20 28.71
N LYS A 627 -22.53 -23.40 29.09
CA LYS A 627 -22.64 -24.55 28.20
C LYS A 627 -23.64 -24.28 27.07
N PHE A 628 -24.80 -23.70 27.38
CA PHE A 628 -25.81 -23.37 26.37
C PHE A 628 -25.29 -22.35 25.34
N ILE A 629 -24.72 -21.23 25.82
CA ILE A 629 -24.14 -20.17 24.97
C ILE A 629 -23.02 -20.76 24.08
N PHE A 630 -22.11 -21.50 24.68
CA PHE A 630 -21.00 -22.11 23.96
C PHE A 630 -21.47 -23.09 22.89
N SER A 631 -22.39 -23.96 23.22
CA SER A 631 -22.96 -24.98 22.30
C SER A 631 -23.69 -24.32 21.13
N TYR A 632 -24.44 -23.24 21.38
CA TYR A 632 -25.12 -22.50 20.32
C TYR A 632 -24.10 -21.85 19.35
N VAL A 633 -23.08 -21.16 19.88
CA VAL A 633 -22.03 -20.52 19.07
C VAL A 633 -21.25 -21.56 18.28
N LEU A 634 -20.87 -22.68 18.89
CA LEU A 634 -20.17 -23.79 18.26
C LEU A 634 -20.98 -24.40 17.11
N LYS A 635 -22.27 -24.66 17.33
CA LYS A 635 -23.16 -25.18 16.29
C LYS A 635 -23.24 -24.24 15.09
N LYS A 636 -23.37 -22.95 15.35
CA LYS A 636 -23.42 -21.92 14.28
C LYS A 636 -22.08 -21.79 13.55
N ALA A 637 -20.95 -21.75 14.29
CA ALA A 637 -19.62 -21.66 13.68
C ALA A 637 -19.35 -22.85 12.74
N ARG A 638 -19.63 -24.07 13.18
CA ARG A 638 -19.50 -25.30 12.34
C ARG A 638 -20.34 -25.21 11.07
N TYR A 639 -21.59 -24.85 11.19
CA TYR A 639 -22.51 -24.72 10.06
C TYR A 639 -21.99 -23.70 9.03
N LEU A 640 -21.52 -22.53 9.51
CA LEU A 640 -21.05 -21.45 8.64
C LEU A 640 -19.70 -21.76 8.00
N VAL A 641 -18.78 -22.40 8.70
CA VAL A 641 -17.48 -22.84 8.16
C VAL A 641 -17.71 -23.89 7.04
N SER A 642 -18.57 -24.88 7.28
CA SER A 642 -18.93 -25.90 6.27
C SER A 642 -19.58 -25.26 5.03
N ASN A 643 -20.53 -24.35 5.23
CA ASN A 643 -21.16 -23.64 4.11
C ASN A 643 -20.19 -22.76 3.33
N ARG A 644 -19.22 -22.13 3.99
CA ARG A 644 -18.20 -21.31 3.33
C ARG A 644 -17.43 -22.13 2.28
N GLU A 645 -16.99 -23.31 2.63
CA GLU A 645 -16.27 -24.19 1.69
C GLU A 645 -17.18 -24.67 0.55
N ASN A 646 -18.41 -25.04 0.87
CA ASN A 646 -19.37 -25.49 -0.14
C ASN A 646 -19.75 -24.37 -1.13
N LEU A 647 -19.93 -23.15 -0.66
CA LEU A 647 -20.23 -21.98 -1.50
C LEU A 647 -19.00 -21.50 -2.31
N ARG A 648 -17.78 -21.70 -1.81
CA ARG A 648 -16.56 -21.46 -2.58
C ARG A 648 -16.43 -22.38 -3.80
N PHE A 649 -16.90 -23.60 -3.70
CA PHE A 649 -16.91 -24.51 -4.85
C PHE A 649 -17.80 -24.00 -6.00
N GLU A 650 -18.92 -23.33 -5.68
CA GLU A 650 -19.75 -22.73 -6.73
C GLU A 650 -19.00 -21.63 -7.49
N ARG A 651 -18.09 -20.89 -6.82
CA ARG A 651 -17.19 -19.95 -7.48
C ARG A 651 -16.28 -20.65 -8.49
N THR A 652 -15.67 -21.78 -8.12
CA THR A 652 -14.85 -22.60 -9.03
C THR A 652 -15.63 -23.04 -10.26
N ARG A 653 -16.87 -23.50 -10.09
CA ARG A 653 -17.77 -23.89 -11.20
C ARG A 653 -18.07 -22.71 -12.12
N GLY A 654 -18.36 -21.52 -11.55
CA GLY A 654 -18.60 -20.30 -12.32
C GLY A 654 -17.39 -19.88 -13.15
N PHE A 655 -16.19 -19.89 -12.55
CA PHE A 655 -14.94 -19.59 -13.26
C PHE A 655 -14.65 -20.64 -14.36
N GLY A 656 -14.92 -21.92 -14.10
CA GLY A 656 -14.82 -22.99 -15.11
C GLY A 656 -15.70 -22.73 -16.33
N MET A 657 -16.95 -22.30 -16.12
CA MET A 657 -17.87 -21.95 -17.22
C MET A 657 -17.37 -20.74 -18.02
N VAL A 658 -16.89 -19.68 -17.34
CA VAL A 658 -16.27 -18.51 -18.02
C VAL A 658 -15.08 -18.95 -18.86
N ARG A 659 -14.20 -19.81 -18.31
CA ARG A 659 -13.03 -20.36 -19.03
C ARG A 659 -13.45 -21.09 -20.31
N ILE A 660 -14.49 -21.94 -20.24
CA ILE A 660 -14.99 -22.68 -21.40
C ILE A 660 -15.47 -21.74 -22.51
N MET A 661 -16.26 -20.72 -22.17
CA MET A 661 -16.75 -19.72 -23.12
C MET A 661 -15.60 -18.91 -23.74
N MET A 662 -14.62 -18.50 -22.95
CA MET A 662 -13.46 -17.73 -23.46
C MET A 662 -12.59 -18.59 -24.38
N ILE A 663 -12.37 -19.86 -24.09
CA ILE A 663 -11.63 -20.78 -24.97
C ILE A 663 -12.41 -20.99 -26.28
N ALA A 664 -13.75 -21.13 -26.25
CA ALA A 664 -14.54 -21.22 -27.46
C ALA A 664 -14.40 -19.95 -28.34
N MET A 665 -14.39 -18.76 -27.75
CA MET A 665 -14.08 -17.52 -28.49
C MET A 665 -12.64 -17.54 -29.05
N GLY A 666 -11.68 -17.98 -28.24
CA GLY A 666 -10.27 -18.09 -28.66
C GLY A 666 -10.10 -19.04 -29.85
N LYS A 667 -10.79 -20.18 -29.85
CA LYS A 667 -10.80 -21.12 -30.99
C LYS A 667 -11.28 -20.47 -32.28
N LYS A 668 -12.40 -19.71 -32.21
CA LYS A 668 -12.93 -19.01 -33.37
C LYS A 668 -11.97 -17.92 -33.90
N LEU A 669 -11.42 -17.09 -32.99
CA LEU A 669 -10.46 -16.08 -33.36
C LEU A 669 -9.18 -16.67 -33.97
N ALA A 670 -8.75 -17.83 -33.49
CA ALA A 670 -7.61 -18.55 -34.06
C ALA A 670 -7.93 -19.16 -35.41
N ALA A 671 -9.13 -19.74 -35.61
CA ALA A 671 -9.57 -20.28 -36.89
C ALA A 671 -9.65 -19.21 -37.99
N GLU A 672 -10.00 -17.97 -37.62
CA GLU A 672 -10.01 -16.79 -38.51
C GLU A 672 -8.65 -16.10 -38.62
N ASN A 673 -7.57 -16.69 -38.06
CA ASN A 673 -6.20 -16.15 -38.06
C ASN A 673 -6.05 -14.77 -37.37
N ILE A 674 -6.99 -14.39 -36.52
CA ILE A 674 -6.97 -13.17 -35.70
C ILE A 674 -6.03 -13.38 -34.48
N LEU A 675 -5.97 -14.60 -33.95
CA LEU A 675 -5.01 -15.06 -32.97
C LEU A 675 -4.13 -16.17 -33.55
N GLN A 676 -2.96 -16.40 -32.99
CA GLN A 676 -2.09 -17.48 -33.42
C GLN A 676 -2.49 -18.84 -32.83
N HIS A 677 -2.98 -18.80 -31.58
CA HIS A 677 -3.44 -19.97 -30.84
C HIS A 677 -4.70 -19.65 -30.02
N GLU A 678 -5.58 -20.63 -29.78
CA GLU A 678 -6.81 -20.43 -29.03
C GLU A 678 -6.59 -19.84 -27.61
N ARG A 679 -5.47 -20.18 -26.98
CA ARG A 679 -5.11 -19.70 -25.63
C ARG A 679 -4.51 -18.30 -25.59
N ASP A 680 -4.22 -17.73 -26.74
CA ASP A 680 -3.74 -16.35 -26.83
C ASP A 680 -4.77 -15.34 -26.34
N ILE A 681 -6.05 -15.73 -26.30
CA ILE A 681 -7.14 -14.93 -25.77
C ILE A 681 -6.92 -14.50 -24.31
N PHE A 682 -6.18 -15.27 -23.53
CA PHE A 682 -5.90 -14.92 -22.13
C PHE A 682 -4.96 -13.71 -21.98
N TYR A 683 -4.21 -13.34 -23.00
CA TYR A 683 -3.39 -12.13 -23.04
C TYR A 683 -4.17 -10.88 -23.49
N LEU A 684 -5.47 -11.00 -23.74
CA LEU A 684 -6.38 -9.90 -24.03
C LEU A 684 -7.24 -9.59 -22.79
N THR A 685 -7.73 -8.36 -22.68
CA THR A 685 -8.78 -8.01 -21.72
C THR A 685 -10.15 -8.33 -22.29
N GLN A 686 -11.17 -8.48 -21.44
CA GLN A 686 -12.55 -8.62 -21.88
C GLN A 686 -12.98 -7.50 -22.84
N LYS A 687 -12.59 -6.27 -22.51
CA LYS A 687 -12.95 -5.11 -23.32
C LYS A 687 -12.36 -5.18 -24.71
N GLU A 688 -11.10 -5.56 -24.86
CA GLU A 688 -10.45 -5.70 -26.17
C GLU A 688 -11.12 -6.77 -27.02
N ILE A 689 -11.50 -7.91 -26.42
CA ILE A 689 -12.21 -8.97 -27.13
C ILE A 689 -13.59 -8.47 -27.60
N PHE A 690 -14.35 -7.84 -26.71
CA PHE A 690 -15.72 -7.41 -27.02
C PHE A 690 -15.76 -6.19 -27.94
N ASP A 691 -14.81 -5.25 -27.80
CA ASP A 691 -14.69 -4.14 -28.75
C ASP A 691 -14.35 -4.66 -30.15
N PHE A 692 -13.51 -5.70 -30.27
CA PHE A 692 -13.22 -6.35 -31.55
C PHE A 692 -14.47 -7.00 -32.14
N VAL A 693 -15.23 -7.78 -31.34
CA VAL A 693 -16.47 -8.44 -31.78
C VAL A 693 -17.54 -7.43 -32.21
N ASN A 694 -17.59 -6.27 -31.54
CA ASN A 694 -18.55 -5.19 -31.83
C ASN A 694 -18.07 -4.18 -32.87
N GLU A 695 -16.90 -4.39 -33.49
CA GLU A 695 -16.28 -3.48 -34.46
C GLU A 695 -16.01 -2.05 -33.91
N THR A 696 -15.81 -1.95 -32.61
CA THR A 696 -15.48 -0.70 -31.89
C THR A 696 -14.02 -0.64 -31.39
N ALA A 697 -13.22 -1.63 -31.77
CA ALA A 697 -11.83 -1.73 -31.35
C ALA A 697 -10.96 -0.64 -31.98
N ILE A 698 -10.20 0.10 -31.18
CA ILE A 698 -9.20 1.07 -31.66
C ILE A 698 -8.02 0.32 -32.29
N ARG A 699 -7.68 -0.85 -31.76
CA ARG A 699 -6.60 -1.70 -32.26
C ARG A 699 -7.17 -3.04 -32.73
N ILE A 700 -7.03 -3.31 -34.01
CA ILE A 700 -7.57 -4.53 -34.62
C ILE A 700 -6.52 -5.65 -34.80
N ASP A 701 -5.22 -5.32 -34.73
CA ASP A 701 -4.14 -6.33 -34.74
C ASP A 701 -3.95 -6.93 -33.33
N LEU A 702 -4.86 -7.85 -32.98
CA LEU A 702 -4.83 -8.56 -31.70
C LEU A 702 -3.63 -9.51 -31.59
N LYS A 703 -3.15 -10.05 -32.71
CA LYS A 703 -1.99 -10.94 -32.75
C LYS A 703 -0.73 -10.22 -32.28
N LYS A 704 -0.46 -9.01 -32.81
CA LYS A 704 0.68 -8.20 -32.38
C LYS A 704 0.57 -7.72 -30.94
N LEU A 705 -0.64 -7.43 -30.48
CA LEU A 705 -0.89 -7.07 -29.06
C LEU A 705 -0.54 -8.22 -28.13
N VAL A 706 -0.95 -9.44 -28.47
CA VAL A 706 -0.65 -10.66 -27.70
C VAL A 706 0.86 -10.94 -27.66
N GLU A 707 1.57 -10.82 -28.82
CA GLU A 707 3.02 -11.02 -28.88
C GLU A 707 3.75 -10.07 -27.91
N ASN A 708 3.43 -8.77 -27.94
CA ASN A 708 4.03 -7.78 -27.05
C ASN A 708 3.77 -8.13 -25.57
N ARG A 709 2.55 -8.55 -25.22
CA ARG A 709 2.20 -8.92 -23.84
C ARG A 709 2.89 -10.21 -23.39
N LYS A 710 3.08 -11.18 -24.25
CA LYS A 710 3.86 -12.38 -23.92
C LYS A 710 5.31 -12.01 -23.56
N GLU A 711 5.92 -11.09 -24.33
CA GLU A 711 7.26 -10.57 -24.03
C GLU A 711 7.33 -9.84 -22.69
N GLU A 712 6.33 -8.98 -22.37
CA GLU A 712 6.22 -8.31 -21.09
C GLU A 712 6.09 -9.32 -19.92
N TYR A 713 5.21 -10.32 -20.07
CA TYR A 713 4.97 -11.34 -19.05
C TYR A 713 6.20 -12.20 -18.80
N THR A 714 6.98 -12.52 -19.84
CA THR A 714 8.27 -13.22 -19.69
C THR A 714 9.26 -12.42 -18.82
N LYS A 715 9.28 -11.08 -18.98
CA LYS A 715 10.07 -10.19 -18.11
C LYS A 715 9.57 -10.18 -16.67
N PHE A 716 8.24 -10.27 -16.48
CA PHE A 716 7.64 -10.25 -15.14
C PHE A 716 7.89 -11.56 -14.36
N GLU A 717 8.12 -12.69 -15.03
CA GLU A 717 8.42 -13.97 -14.37
C GLU A 717 9.66 -13.89 -13.48
N THR A 718 10.69 -13.15 -13.92
CA THR A 718 11.96 -13.02 -13.21
C THR A 718 11.95 -11.96 -12.10
N LYS A 719 10.88 -11.14 -12.00
CA LYS A 719 10.79 -10.06 -11.01
C LYS A 719 10.18 -10.52 -9.69
N ASN A 720 10.84 -10.19 -8.60
CA ASN A 720 10.28 -10.33 -7.25
C ASN A 720 9.66 -9.01 -6.83
N LEU A 721 8.38 -9.05 -6.44
CA LEU A 721 7.66 -7.90 -5.92
C LEU A 721 7.41 -8.08 -4.41
N PRO A 722 7.57 -7.01 -3.61
CA PRO A 722 7.24 -7.08 -2.19
C PRO A 722 5.74 -7.33 -1.97
N GLU A 723 5.41 -7.96 -0.85
CA GLU A 723 4.03 -8.22 -0.43
C GLU A 723 3.21 -6.92 -0.32
N ARG A 724 3.87 -5.84 0.14
CA ARG A 724 3.24 -4.52 0.27
C ARG A 724 4.08 -3.45 -0.42
N ILE A 725 3.42 -2.64 -1.24
CA ILE A 725 4.02 -1.57 -2.03
C ILE A 725 3.35 -0.24 -1.66
N LYS A 726 4.17 0.77 -1.32
CA LYS A 726 3.74 2.17 -1.14
C LYS A 726 4.17 2.96 -2.37
N ALA A 727 3.22 3.47 -3.14
CA ALA A 727 3.48 4.19 -4.37
C ALA A 727 2.89 5.60 -4.31
N THR A 728 3.67 6.60 -4.66
CA THR A 728 3.24 8.00 -4.85
C THR A 728 2.94 8.32 -6.31
N GLU A 729 3.31 7.42 -7.22
CA GLU A 729 3.15 7.53 -8.68
C GLU A 729 2.66 6.20 -9.26
N ALA A 730 2.30 6.19 -10.54
CA ALA A 730 1.94 4.97 -11.24
C ALA A 730 3.14 4.01 -11.30
N ILE A 731 2.88 2.73 -11.03
CA ILE A 731 3.88 1.68 -11.10
C ILE A 731 4.02 1.24 -12.56
N SER A 732 5.23 1.36 -13.12
CA SER A 732 5.59 0.91 -14.46
C SER A 732 6.41 -0.39 -14.42
N ASP A 733 6.74 -0.92 -15.59
CA ASP A 733 7.63 -2.06 -15.74
C ASP A 733 9.08 -1.78 -15.29
N ASN A 734 9.49 -0.50 -15.33
CA ASN A 734 10.81 -0.04 -14.87
C ASN A 734 10.85 0.35 -13.39
N THR A 735 9.73 0.28 -12.67
CA THR A 735 9.71 0.60 -11.23
C THR A 735 10.53 -0.43 -10.48
N ILE A 736 11.55 0.04 -9.75
CA ILE A 736 12.38 -0.76 -8.86
C ILE A 736 11.76 -0.69 -7.46
N PHE A 737 11.63 -1.82 -6.81
CA PHE A 737 11.11 -1.91 -5.44
C PHE A 737 12.24 -2.24 -4.48
N ASP A 738 12.30 -1.53 -3.36
CA ASP A 738 13.16 -1.89 -2.25
C ASP A 738 12.64 -3.19 -1.64
N LEU A 739 13.35 -4.28 -1.88
CA LEU A 739 13.08 -5.54 -1.19
C LEU A 739 13.59 -5.43 0.25
N PRO A 740 12.88 -5.98 1.24
CA PRO A 740 13.39 -6.01 2.62
C PRO A 740 14.77 -6.66 2.64
N ASP A 741 15.72 -6.07 3.37
CA ASP A 741 17.08 -6.58 3.51
C ASP A 741 17.10 -8.07 3.84
N GLU A 742 17.94 -8.86 3.13
CA GLU A 742 18.12 -10.30 3.27
C GLU A 742 18.83 -10.70 4.60
N THR A 743 18.85 -9.84 5.61
CA THR A 743 19.63 -9.99 6.84
C THR A 743 19.09 -11.04 7.85
N ILE A 744 18.40 -12.11 7.41
CA ILE A 744 17.85 -13.12 8.34
C ILE A 744 18.49 -14.52 8.14
N ASN A 745 19.73 -14.61 7.71
CA ASN A 745 20.38 -15.93 7.51
C ASN A 745 20.73 -16.69 8.80
N ASN A 746 20.54 -16.14 10.00
CA ASN A 746 20.94 -16.78 11.27
C ASN A 746 19.76 -17.14 12.19
N ALA A 747 18.53 -17.10 11.72
CA ALA A 747 17.38 -17.50 12.55
C ALA A 747 17.41 -19.01 12.80
N THR A 748 17.43 -19.40 14.09
CA THR A 748 17.30 -20.79 14.53
C THR A 748 15.84 -21.21 14.76
N SER A 749 14.92 -20.25 14.80
CA SER A 749 13.48 -20.47 15.01
C SER A 749 12.65 -19.40 14.28
N LEU A 750 11.58 -19.84 13.64
CA LEU A 750 10.61 -18.99 12.94
C LEU A 750 9.25 -19.08 13.66
N GLN A 751 8.47 -18.01 13.55
CA GLN A 751 7.15 -17.90 14.18
C GLN A 751 6.08 -17.65 13.13
N GLY A 752 5.03 -18.45 13.17
CA GLY A 752 3.81 -18.32 12.38
C GLY A 752 2.56 -18.49 13.23
N ILE A 753 1.46 -18.83 12.58
CA ILE A 753 0.16 -19.12 13.21
C ILE A 753 -0.05 -20.62 13.21
N GLY A 754 -0.21 -21.23 14.38
CA GLY A 754 -0.53 -22.65 14.53
C GLY A 754 -1.97 -22.92 14.08
N CYS A 755 -2.15 -23.91 13.19
CA CYS A 755 -3.45 -24.23 12.60
C CYS A 755 -3.96 -25.62 12.92
N CYS A 756 -3.09 -26.60 12.98
CA CYS A 756 -3.41 -27.98 13.37
C CYS A 756 -2.32 -28.48 14.32
N ALA A 757 -2.72 -28.96 15.49
CA ALA A 757 -1.81 -29.36 16.56
C ALA A 757 -0.99 -30.62 16.16
N GLY A 758 0.23 -30.68 16.66
CA GLY A 758 1.15 -31.79 16.49
C GLY A 758 2.60 -31.31 16.44
N ILE A 759 3.52 -32.11 16.93
CA ILE A 759 4.97 -31.87 16.86
C ILE A 759 5.55 -32.91 15.90
N VAL A 760 6.22 -32.41 14.84
CA VAL A 760 6.84 -33.25 13.81
C VAL A 760 8.26 -32.80 13.56
N ARG A 761 9.16 -33.75 13.47
CA ARG A 761 10.54 -33.59 12.99
C ARG A 761 10.68 -34.25 11.63
N GLY A 762 11.25 -33.55 10.67
CA GLY A 762 11.41 -34.07 9.33
C GLY A 762 12.23 -33.17 8.42
N LYS A 763 12.57 -33.70 7.26
CA LYS A 763 13.27 -32.93 6.23
C LYS A 763 12.28 -32.04 5.50
N VAL A 764 12.76 -30.86 5.15
CA VAL A 764 12.02 -29.88 4.34
C VAL A 764 11.97 -30.35 2.89
N CYS A 765 10.81 -30.19 2.27
CA CYS A 765 10.62 -30.27 0.83
C CYS A 765 9.97 -28.95 0.38
N VAL A 766 10.76 -28.05 -0.22
CA VAL A 766 10.26 -26.80 -0.79
C VAL A 766 9.61 -27.11 -2.13
N VAL A 767 8.34 -26.71 -2.28
CA VAL A 767 7.54 -26.95 -3.49
C VAL A 767 6.88 -25.65 -3.91
N ASN A 768 7.13 -25.21 -5.14
CA ASN A 768 6.51 -24.00 -5.68
C ASN A 768 5.18 -24.31 -6.39
N SER A 769 5.08 -25.49 -6.99
CA SER A 769 3.86 -26.00 -7.63
C SER A 769 3.71 -27.51 -7.41
N PRO A 770 2.49 -28.02 -7.15
CA PRO A 770 2.24 -29.47 -6.98
C PRO A 770 2.63 -30.31 -8.18
N GLN A 771 2.79 -29.72 -9.36
CA GLN A 771 3.19 -30.43 -10.57
C GLN A 771 4.70 -30.70 -10.65
N GLU A 772 5.50 -30.07 -9.78
CA GLU A 772 6.97 -30.24 -9.75
C GLU A 772 7.41 -31.55 -9.10
N ILE A 773 6.55 -32.15 -8.28
CA ILE A 773 6.90 -33.36 -7.54
C ILE A 773 5.78 -34.38 -7.60
N ASP A 774 6.16 -35.66 -7.61
CA ASP A 774 5.22 -36.77 -7.59
C ASP A 774 4.76 -37.11 -6.16
N SER A 775 5.63 -36.99 -5.15
CA SER A 775 5.31 -37.26 -3.75
C SER A 775 6.25 -36.50 -2.80
N LEU A 776 5.73 -36.15 -1.63
CA LEU A 776 6.51 -35.54 -0.53
C LEU A 776 7.34 -36.57 0.26
N ASN A 777 7.12 -37.89 0.05
CA ASN A 777 7.81 -38.97 0.74
C ASN A 777 7.82 -38.80 2.28
N ASN A 778 6.71 -38.34 2.84
CA ASN A 778 6.55 -38.07 4.28
C ASN A 778 7.49 -36.96 4.81
N ASN A 779 8.01 -36.08 3.92
CA ASN A 779 8.72 -34.88 4.31
C ASN A 779 7.76 -33.75 4.70
N ILE A 780 8.31 -32.67 5.27
CA ILE A 780 7.55 -31.48 5.63
C ILE A 780 7.40 -30.61 4.38
N LEU A 781 6.17 -30.38 3.96
CA LEU A 781 5.85 -29.47 2.86
C LEU A 781 6.13 -28.02 3.28
N VAL A 782 6.96 -27.32 2.51
CA VAL A 782 7.23 -25.89 2.64
C VAL A 782 6.90 -25.20 1.33
N THR A 783 6.02 -24.19 1.39
CA THR A 783 5.56 -23.47 0.18
C THR A 783 5.15 -22.03 0.50
N ALA A 784 5.04 -21.19 -0.54
CA ALA A 784 4.60 -19.80 -0.40
C ALA A 784 3.12 -19.70 0.02
N SER A 785 2.24 -20.41 -0.67
CA SER A 785 0.79 -20.43 -0.43
C SER A 785 0.20 -21.73 -0.98
N THR A 786 -1.00 -22.09 -0.55
CA THR A 786 -1.75 -23.24 -1.11
C THR A 786 -3.13 -22.81 -1.55
N ASP A 787 -3.59 -23.43 -2.61
CA ASP A 787 -4.97 -23.36 -3.10
C ASP A 787 -5.64 -24.77 -3.09
N PRO A 788 -6.92 -24.91 -3.46
CA PRO A 788 -7.59 -26.20 -3.43
C PRO A 788 -6.93 -27.31 -4.26
N GLY A 789 -6.12 -26.98 -5.26
CA GLY A 789 -5.40 -27.97 -6.05
C GLY A 789 -4.23 -28.66 -5.31
N TRP A 790 -3.73 -28.07 -4.24
CA TRP A 790 -2.67 -28.65 -3.42
C TRP A 790 -3.11 -29.80 -2.54
N VAL A 791 -4.41 -29.93 -2.32
CA VAL A 791 -5.01 -30.96 -1.46
C VAL A 791 -4.50 -32.37 -1.79
N VAL A 792 -4.23 -32.62 -3.04
CA VAL A 792 -3.73 -33.91 -3.51
C VAL A 792 -2.32 -34.28 -3.01
N LEU A 793 -1.50 -33.32 -2.60
CA LEU A 793 -0.19 -33.59 -2.02
C LEU A 793 -0.21 -33.77 -0.49
N PHE A 794 -1.21 -33.23 0.18
CA PHE A 794 -1.26 -33.19 1.64
C PHE A 794 -1.16 -34.58 2.30
N PRO A 795 -1.85 -35.65 1.79
CA PRO A 795 -1.72 -36.98 2.40
C PRO A 795 -0.31 -37.56 2.39
N SER A 796 0.58 -37.08 1.52
CA SER A 796 1.98 -37.52 1.46
C SER A 796 2.93 -36.65 2.33
N ALA A 797 2.42 -35.58 2.97
CA ALA A 797 3.17 -34.70 3.85
C ALA A 797 3.13 -35.21 5.31
N SER A 798 4.26 -35.10 6.04
CA SER A 798 4.27 -35.29 7.49
C SER A 798 3.74 -34.07 8.24
N ALA A 799 3.95 -32.88 7.69
CA ALA A 799 3.49 -31.61 8.18
C ALA A 799 3.53 -30.55 7.07
N ILE A 800 2.87 -29.41 7.31
CA ILE A 800 2.72 -28.33 6.33
C ILE A 800 3.17 -27.01 6.95
N VAL A 801 4.08 -26.29 6.28
CA VAL A 801 4.50 -24.94 6.65
C VAL A 801 4.30 -24.01 5.45
N VAL A 802 3.58 -22.93 5.66
CA VAL A 802 3.22 -22.01 4.57
C VAL A 802 3.64 -20.60 4.92
N GLU A 803 4.32 -19.92 3.98
CA GLU A 803 4.76 -18.54 4.18
C GLU A 803 3.59 -17.60 4.36
N ARG A 804 2.53 -17.76 3.57
CA ARG A 804 1.36 -16.90 3.54
C ARG A 804 0.10 -17.69 3.91
N GLY A 805 -0.78 -17.05 4.68
CA GLY A 805 -2.04 -17.67 5.07
C GLY A 805 -2.54 -17.18 6.42
N SER A 806 -3.80 -17.46 6.68
CA SER A 806 -4.51 -17.12 7.92
C SER A 806 -5.18 -18.36 8.54
N LEU A 807 -5.79 -18.21 9.70
CA LEU A 807 -6.55 -19.30 10.37
C LEU A 807 -7.68 -19.89 9.54
N LEU A 808 -8.18 -19.17 8.56
CA LEU A 808 -9.24 -19.59 7.64
C LEU A 808 -8.75 -19.74 6.19
N SER A 809 -7.42 -19.82 5.97
CA SER A 809 -6.82 -20.15 4.67
C SER A 809 -7.10 -21.61 4.30
N HIS A 810 -6.93 -21.93 3.01
CA HIS A 810 -7.15 -23.30 2.49
C HIS A 810 -6.25 -24.31 3.22
N SER A 811 -4.94 -24.01 3.33
CA SER A 811 -3.99 -24.88 4.06
C SER A 811 -4.42 -25.12 5.51
N ALA A 812 -4.89 -24.09 6.22
CA ALA A 812 -5.35 -24.20 7.59
C ALA A 812 -6.61 -25.05 7.74
N ILE A 813 -7.56 -24.93 6.81
CA ILE A 813 -8.81 -25.70 6.86
C ILE A 813 -8.55 -27.17 6.54
N VAL A 814 -7.89 -27.45 5.41
CA VAL A 814 -7.69 -28.82 4.94
C VAL A 814 -6.73 -29.59 5.83
N SER A 815 -5.66 -28.95 6.35
CA SER A 815 -4.75 -29.61 7.29
C SER A 815 -5.47 -30.07 8.56
N ARG A 816 -6.44 -29.27 9.07
CA ARG A 816 -7.29 -29.66 10.21
C ARG A 816 -8.20 -30.82 9.87
N GLU A 817 -8.84 -30.80 8.69
CA GLU A 817 -9.69 -31.88 8.22
C GLU A 817 -8.93 -33.20 8.04
N MET A 818 -7.62 -33.13 7.75
CA MET A 818 -6.75 -34.29 7.54
C MET A 818 -5.91 -34.64 8.77
N GLY A 819 -5.95 -33.85 9.84
CA GLY A 819 -5.14 -34.06 11.04
C GLY A 819 -3.64 -33.89 10.81
N ILE A 820 -3.21 -33.12 9.80
CA ILE A 820 -1.81 -32.89 9.45
C ILE A 820 -1.31 -31.64 10.20
N PRO A 821 -0.25 -31.71 11.01
CA PRO A 821 0.31 -30.54 11.69
C PRO A 821 0.64 -29.41 10.72
N CYS A 822 0.18 -28.18 11.04
CA CYS A 822 0.26 -27.08 10.10
C CYS A 822 0.58 -25.74 10.78
N VAL A 823 1.50 -25.00 10.18
CA VAL A 823 1.85 -23.62 10.55
C VAL A 823 1.74 -22.74 9.29
N VAL A 824 1.01 -21.62 9.39
CA VAL A 824 0.85 -20.65 8.28
C VAL A 824 1.33 -19.27 8.68
N GLY A 825 1.58 -18.39 7.70
CA GLY A 825 1.98 -17.01 7.94
C GLY A 825 3.41 -16.87 8.49
N VAL A 826 4.32 -17.78 8.12
CA VAL A 826 5.72 -17.74 8.52
C VAL A 826 6.51 -16.83 7.58
N LYS A 827 6.88 -15.64 8.03
CA LYS A 827 7.56 -14.64 7.20
C LYS A 827 8.93 -15.10 6.71
N ASN A 828 9.25 -14.76 5.46
CA ASN A 828 10.51 -15.07 4.79
C ASN A 828 10.89 -16.58 4.78
N LEU A 829 9.88 -17.45 4.85
CA LEU A 829 10.04 -18.90 4.97
C LEU A 829 10.91 -19.47 3.84
N LEU A 830 10.61 -19.11 2.59
CA LEU A 830 11.29 -19.64 1.41
C LEU A 830 12.71 -19.09 1.20
N ASN A 831 13.01 -17.93 1.80
CA ASN A 831 14.37 -17.37 1.79
C ASN A 831 15.25 -18.06 2.84
N ILE A 832 14.65 -18.59 3.92
CA ILE A 832 15.36 -19.15 5.07
C ILE A 832 15.52 -20.68 4.96
N LEU A 833 14.47 -21.40 4.54
CA LEU A 833 14.47 -22.87 4.47
C LEU A 833 14.73 -23.37 3.05
N LYS A 834 15.56 -24.41 2.94
CA LYS A 834 15.87 -25.09 1.69
C LYS A 834 15.44 -26.55 1.74
N THR A 835 15.18 -27.14 0.58
CA THR A 835 14.93 -28.59 0.49
C THR A 835 16.10 -29.36 1.06
N GLY A 836 15.79 -30.24 2.02
CA GLY A 836 16.75 -31.10 2.72
C GLY A 836 17.02 -30.66 4.17
N ASP A 837 16.83 -29.37 4.54
CA ASP A 837 16.98 -28.89 5.92
C ASP A 837 16.16 -29.74 6.89
N LEU A 838 16.70 -30.01 8.08
CA LEU A 838 16.00 -30.74 9.13
C LEU A 838 15.35 -29.74 10.08
N ILE A 839 14.02 -29.81 10.22
CA ILE A 839 13.25 -28.91 11.09
C ILE A 839 12.35 -29.67 12.07
N GLU A 840 11.99 -28.99 13.16
CA GLU A 840 10.90 -29.37 14.07
C GLU A 840 9.83 -28.32 14.02
N ILE A 841 8.60 -28.73 13.76
CA ILE A 841 7.42 -27.86 13.81
C ILE A 841 6.55 -28.20 15.02
N ASP A 842 5.96 -27.17 15.66
CA ASP A 842 4.86 -27.29 16.63
C ASP A 842 3.63 -26.58 16.05
N GLY A 843 2.74 -27.37 15.48
CA GLY A 843 1.52 -26.88 14.82
C GLY A 843 0.49 -26.27 15.78
N ALA A 844 0.64 -26.45 17.09
CA ALA A 844 -0.18 -25.77 18.10
C ALA A 844 0.35 -24.37 18.44
N LYS A 845 1.67 -24.27 18.66
CA LYS A 845 2.32 -22.98 19.00
C LYS A 845 2.65 -22.13 17.78
N GLY A 846 2.63 -22.69 16.59
CA GLY A 846 3.03 -22.02 15.36
C GLY A 846 4.53 -21.79 15.24
N THR A 847 5.36 -22.62 15.90
CA THR A 847 6.82 -22.49 15.87
C THR A 847 7.45 -23.45 14.88
N VAL A 848 8.48 -23.01 14.18
CA VAL A 848 9.32 -23.80 13.28
C VAL A 848 10.77 -23.62 13.72
N LYS A 849 11.39 -24.67 14.26
CA LYS A 849 12.80 -24.67 14.70
C LYS A 849 13.66 -25.36 13.65
N ILE A 850 14.77 -24.74 13.29
CA ILE A 850 15.78 -25.30 12.41
C ILE A 850 16.75 -26.12 13.27
N LEU A 851 16.84 -27.42 13.00
CA LEU A 851 17.67 -28.34 13.74
C LEU A 851 19.02 -28.56 13.07
N ASP A 852 19.00 -28.64 11.72
CA ASP A 852 20.18 -28.80 10.89
C ASP A 852 19.98 -28.21 9.51
N ARG A 853 21.05 -27.72 8.87
CA ARG A 853 21.02 -27.12 7.52
C ARG A 853 21.95 -27.94 6.60
N ILE A 854 21.55 -28.07 5.34
CA ILE A 854 22.38 -28.70 4.30
C ILE A 854 23.41 -27.72 3.72
#